data_50396877b3e7c6d86640f59f906d380c
#
_entry.id   50396877b3e7c6d86640f59f906d380c
#
_cell.length_a   1.000
_cell.length_b   1.000
_cell.length_c   1.000
_cell.angle_alpha   90.00
_cell.angle_beta   90.00
_cell.angle_gamma   90.00
#
_symmetry.space_group_name_H-M   'P 1'
#
loop_
_entity.id
_entity.type
_entity.pdbx_description
1 polymer ?
#
loop_
_entity_poly.entity_id
_entity_poly.type
_entity_poly.pdbx_seq_one_letter_code
_entity_poly.pdbx_strand_id
1 'polypeptide(L)'
;MDRRSLALLMVVVMMSPLTGSIAASSSASTQGGTRHAEAQIVEPDHLTSVPEQSDIWWDPHSNWWDVTTLDMDRNGIHDSIQEAVGPVNVGLSFTRAFTDSDRQILLSMGFEIRQELPVVDAVLLGAIDPTEAVGLSQIDGVAMVERYGSLVFYGDVQTPAVKASNSSDYPIGAWDLGLSGSGINIAMVDTGVDNEHPGLVGKFVAGYDAVCYVHSDPQCILAGGREDDGSFDPDDGNQHGTACMGMASATGLEADGTQSQFYGSAPDAGLVDVRIGTDVGAGPFENYLLEQEFYESAMNGLQWIIDHRDDAWPGVEKEWHGIDIISLSWGITSHEDGGSDGSDMHSRILDEAMELGVVVSNAAGNSGEDNDGLSGMSASSLSITVAATDDKNTVNRTDDEIAGYSSRGPRKDNGDGNPLNELIPEISAPGTNIVQAEACVTSGSCNNFLGGDASENTYTGRGSGTSYATPAVSGIIALVMEANSELTPLQIKEVLKHTSELRGEPSAPEVDPYWNREFGYGMVDALASVELAIFLRDSGQTGSIDPTLQSHGLNLTQTDVINITGHAWGQAGSVDRVEYRVGSGPWHEATYSDPPGELGALTPFLWHVILDPKELEEGQHIVEVHASSGDSHSLPVFYEVTGEGGGASSRGIPTAALGLVVLVAMGWAGSLVLARMRSPDEEEAAIDAELVD
;
A
#
# COMPACT_ATOMS: atom_id res chain seq x y z
N MET A 1 -1.19 30.01 -28.50
CA MET A 1 -0.27 28.89 -28.21
C MET A 1 -0.96 27.64 -28.68
N ASP A 2 -0.27 26.78 -29.40
CA ASP A 2 -0.81 25.52 -29.91
C ASP A 2 -1.10 24.56 -28.74
N ARG A 3 -2.14 23.73 -28.89
CA ARG A 3 -2.52 22.74 -27.87
C ARG A 3 -1.36 21.80 -27.49
N ARG A 4 -0.44 21.57 -28.42
CA ARG A 4 0.79 20.79 -28.18
C ARG A 4 1.77 21.50 -27.23
N SER A 5 1.86 22.81 -27.32
CA SER A 5 2.71 23.61 -26.44
C SER A 5 2.14 23.74 -25.03
N LEU A 6 0.82 23.62 -24.87
CA LEU A 6 0.18 23.65 -23.56
C LEU A 6 0.30 22.29 -22.84
N ALA A 7 0.21 21.19 -23.59
CA ALA A 7 0.44 19.85 -23.08
C ALA A 7 1.90 19.66 -22.61
N LEU A 8 2.85 20.17 -23.39
CA LEU A 8 4.27 20.16 -23.02
C LEU A 8 4.54 21.03 -21.79
N LEU A 9 3.84 22.15 -21.63
CA LEU A 9 3.97 23.02 -20.47
C LEU A 9 3.35 22.39 -19.21
N MET A 10 2.24 21.66 -19.34
CA MET A 10 1.65 20.91 -18.24
C MET A 10 2.49 19.71 -17.81
N VAL A 11 3.08 19.00 -18.76
CA VAL A 11 3.99 17.88 -18.47
C VAL A 11 5.27 18.39 -17.78
N VAL A 12 5.83 19.50 -18.23
CA VAL A 12 6.99 20.13 -17.56
C VAL A 12 6.62 20.68 -16.19
N VAL A 13 5.39 21.15 -15.98
CA VAL A 13 4.90 21.62 -14.68
C VAL A 13 4.58 20.43 -13.74
N MET A 14 4.16 19.29 -14.28
CA MET A 14 3.93 18.08 -13.47
C MET A 14 5.23 17.31 -13.15
N MET A 15 6.28 17.51 -13.95
CA MET A 15 7.61 16.94 -13.68
C MET A 15 8.55 17.86 -12.90
N SER A 16 8.08 19.03 -12.50
CA SER A 16 8.78 19.86 -11.52
C SER A 16 8.23 19.70 -10.11
N PRO A 17 7.95 18.56 -9.66
CA PRO A 17 7.11 18.51 -8.53
C PRO A 17 7.81 18.40 -7.26
N LEU A 18 8.92 18.12 -7.24
CA LEU A 18 9.50 17.71 -5.96
C LEU A 18 10.78 18.45 -5.63
N THR A 19 11.05 19.46 -6.42
CA THR A 19 11.91 20.56 -5.97
C THR A 19 11.06 21.71 -5.41
N GLY A 20 10.04 21.36 -4.66
CA GLY A 20 9.41 22.33 -3.76
C GLY A 20 10.54 22.89 -2.90
N SER A 21 10.79 24.19 -3.07
CA SER A 21 11.79 24.94 -2.36
C SER A 21 11.69 24.69 -0.86
N ILE A 22 12.39 23.67 -0.40
CA ILE A 22 12.73 23.52 1.00
C ILE A 22 13.76 24.61 1.26
N ALA A 23 13.33 25.65 1.95
CA ALA A 23 14.24 26.65 2.48
C ALA A 23 15.20 25.92 3.41
N ALA A 24 16.40 25.68 2.93
CA ALA A 24 17.44 24.99 3.65
C ALA A 24 17.78 25.73 4.92
N SER A 25 17.48 25.14 6.05
CA SER A 25 18.25 25.35 7.26
C SER A 25 19.21 24.18 7.39
N SER A 26 20.45 24.47 7.12
CA SER A 26 21.72 23.79 7.45
C SER A 26 21.70 22.34 7.93
N SER A 27 22.38 21.51 7.15
CA SER A 27 22.87 20.16 7.43
C SER A 27 21.88 19.00 7.33
N ALA A 28 21.10 18.98 6.25
CA ALA A 28 20.59 17.72 5.75
C ALA A 28 21.61 17.18 4.74
N SER A 29 22.13 15.98 4.95
CA SER A 29 22.78 15.23 3.89
C SER A 29 21.69 14.94 2.86
N THR A 30 21.74 15.66 1.73
CA THR A 30 20.84 15.36 0.61
C THR A 30 21.20 13.98 0.10
N GLN A 31 20.43 12.99 0.52
CA GLN A 31 20.51 11.67 -0.07
C GLN A 31 19.85 11.79 -1.44
N GLY A 32 20.64 11.64 -2.48
CA GLY A 32 20.17 11.73 -3.85
C GLY A 32 19.80 10.34 -4.35
N GLY A 33 18.67 10.29 -4.96
CA GLY A 33 18.03 9.11 -5.51
C GLY A 33 16.56 9.19 -5.21
N THR A 34 15.74 8.62 -6.00
CA THR A 34 14.28 8.57 -5.82
C THR A 34 13.84 7.92 -4.48
N ARG A 35 14.78 7.55 -3.62
CA ARG A 35 14.55 6.77 -2.41
C ARG A 35 14.73 7.50 -1.09
N HIS A 36 15.14 8.76 -1.06
CA HIS A 36 15.44 9.41 0.22
C HIS A 36 14.77 10.76 0.33
N ALA A 37 13.51 10.78 0.70
CA ALA A 37 12.99 11.90 1.47
C ALA A 37 13.28 11.57 2.95
N GLU A 38 14.22 12.28 3.60
CA GLU A 38 14.17 12.35 5.04
C GLU A 38 12.77 12.84 5.39
N ALA A 39 12.01 12.02 6.11
CA ALA A 39 10.81 12.50 6.76
C ALA A 39 11.21 13.58 7.75
N GLN A 40 11.22 14.83 7.30
CA GLN A 40 11.16 15.93 8.24
C GLN A 40 9.73 15.87 8.78
N ILE A 41 9.62 15.58 10.06
CA ILE A 41 8.42 15.90 10.81
C ILE A 41 8.32 17.42 10.71
N VAL A 42 7.56 17.90 9.71
CA VAL A 42 7.08 19.27 9.70
C VAL A 42 5.93 19.23 10.68
N GLU A 43 6.20 19.61 11.91
CA GLU A 43 5.11 19.96 12.82
C GLU A 43 4.23 20.96 12.06
N PRO A 44 2.94 20.68 11.90
CA PRO A 44 2.04 21.61 11.24
C PRO A 44 2.13 22.97 11.95
N ASP A 45 2.35 24.03 11.20
CA ASP A 45 2.49 25.40 11.73
C ASP A 45 1.33 25.87 12.63
N HIS A 46 0.24 25.09 12.67
CA HIS A 46 -0.93 25.35 13.52
C HIS A 46 -0.92 24.57 14.85
N LEU A 47 0.03 23.70 15.09
CA LEU A 47 0.34 23.28 16.46
C LEU A 47 1.15 24.37 17.15
N THR A 48 0.63 25.60 17.14
CA THR A 48 1.10 26.62 18.04
C THR A 48 0.90 26.10 19.45
N SER A 49 2.01 25.75 20.07
CA SER A 49 2.18 25.55 21.51
C SER A 49 0.87 25.18 22.22
N VAL A 50 0.63 23.89 22.39
CA VAL A 50 -0.23 23.45 23.51
C VAL A 50 0.30 24.20 24.72
N PRO A 51 -0.50 25.06 25.41
CA PRO A 51 -0.04 25.72 26.61
C PRO A 51 0.53 24.65 27.54
N GLU A 52 1.72 24.90 28.09
CA GLU A 52 2.30 23.95 29.03
C GLU A 52 1.21 23.57 30.04
N GLN A 53 0.97 22.28 30.17
CA GLN A 53 -0.12 21.69 30.99
C GLN A 53 -0.06 22.12 32.48
N SER A 54 0.99 22.85 32.86
CA SER A 54 1.22 23.40 34.19
C SER A 54 0.31 24.57 34.57
N ASP A 55 -0.37 25.21 33.61
CA ASP A 55 -1.17 26.40 33.87
C ASP A 55 -2.69 26.12 33.84
N ILE A 56 -3.11 24.92 33.53
CA ILE A 56 -4.52 24.51 33.57
C ILE A 56 -4.84 23.99 34.98
N TRP A 57 -5.28 24.87 35.84
CA TRP A 57 -5.89 24.48 37.10
C TRP A 57 -7.26 23.87 36.84
N TRP A 58 -7.37 22.54 36.88
CA TRP A 58 -8.65 21.86 36.85
C TRP A 58 -9.32 21.96 38.24
N ASP A 59 -10.37 22.78 38.33
CA ASP A 59 -11.28 22.78 39.46
C ASP A 59 -12.38 21.74 39.17
N PRO A 60 -12.49 20.67 39.93
CA PRO A 60 -13.54 19.65 39.76
C PRO A 60 -14.96 20.19 39.94
N HIS A 61 -15.12 21.43 40.35
CA HIS A 61 -16.40 22.14 40.44
C HIS A 61 -16.67 23.10 39.27
N SER A 62 -15.73 23.26 38.36
CA SER A 62 -15.93 24.05 37.14
C SER A 62 -16.80 23.28 36.16
N ASN A 63 -17.67 23.99 35.45
CA ASN A 63 -18.39 23.39 34.34
C ASN A 63 -17.42 23.16 33.18
N TRP A 64 -17.65 22.11 32.38
CA TRP A 64 -16.76 21.74 31.29
C TRP A 64 -16.59 22.88 30.26
N TRP A 65 -17.63 23.65 30.01
CA TRP A 65 -17.58 24.81 29.08
C TRP A 65 -16.77 26.00 29.61
N ASP A 66 -16.51 26.06 30.91
CA ASP A 66 -15.66 27.11 31.52
C ASP A 66 -14.17 26.79 31.43
N VAL A 67 -13.82 25.50 31.22
CA VAL A 67 -12.44 25.01 31.25
C VAL A 67 -11.98 24.38 29.93
N THR A 68 -12.90 24.12 28.99
CA THR A 68 -12.57 23.50 27.70
C THR A 68 -11.57 24.32 26.90
N THR A 69 -10.70 23.64 26.15
CA THR A 69 -9.76 24.28 25.21
C THR A 69 -10.37 24.47 23.81
N LEU A 70 -11.61 24.01 23.58
CA LEU A 70 -12.32 24.17 22.31
C LEU A 70 -12.79 25.62 22.05
N ASP A 71 -12.90 26.42 23.12
CA ASP A 71 -13.30 27.84 23.10
C ASP A 71 -12.32 28.61 23.99
N MET A 72 -11.18 29.02 23.41
CA MET A 72 -10.07 29.68 24.13
C MET A 72 -10.40 31.14 24.48
N ASP A 73 -11.19 31.81 23.66
CA ASP A 73 -11.57 33.21 23.88
C ASP A 73 -12.86 33.38 24.76
N ARG A 74 -13.46 32.23 25.18
CA ARG A 74 -14.60 32.16 26.10
C ARG A 74 -15.85 32.90 25.59
N ASN A 75 -16.10 32.85 24.31
CA ASN A 75 -17.25 33.49 23.70
C ASN A 75 -18.45 32.54 23.49
N GLY A 76 -18.33 31.29 23.90
CA GLY A 76 -19.36 30.25 23.76
C GLY A 76 -19.46 29.68 22.34
N ILE A 77 -18.39 29.82 21.54
CA ILE A 77 -18.30 29.30 20.17
C ILE A 77 -16.98 28.56 20.01
N HIS A 78 -17.03 27.33 19.57
CA HIS A 78 -15.85 26.55 19.26
C HIS A 78 -14.92 27.31 18.29
N ASP A 79 -13.65 27.52 18.62
CA ASP A 79 -12.70 28.36 17.87
C ASP A 79 -12.62 27.97 16.39
N SER A 80 -12.64 26.68 16.07
CA SER A 80 -12.59 26.19 14.67
C SER A 80 -13.80 26.60 13.82
N ILE A 81 -14.91 27.04 14.41
CA ILE A 81 -16.03 27.62 13.67
C ILE A 81 -15.67 29.01 13.16
N GLN A 82 -14.97 29.78 13.99
CA GLN A 82 -14.57 31.16 13.66
C GLN A 82 -13.50 31.21 12.57
N GLU A 83 -12.68 30.17 12.49
CA GLU A 83 -11.60 30.02 11.50
C GLU A 83 -12.09 29.40 10.18
N ALA A 84 -13.30 28.86 10.15
CA ALA A 84 -13.79 28.10 9.01
C ALA A 84 -14.10 28.97 7.80
N VAL A 85 -13.74 28.46 6.61
CA VAL A 85 -14.08 29.05 5.32
C VAL A 85 -15.22 28.23 4.70
N GLY A 86 -16.43 28.74 4.79
CA GLY A 86 -17.64 28.09 4.30
C GLY A 86 -18.48 27.43 5.39
N PRO A 87 -19.63 26.81 5.03
CA PRO A 87 -20.56 26.22 5.99
C PRO A 87 -19.91 25.09 6.81
N VAL A 88 -20.26 25.03 8.10
CA VAL A 88 -19.78 24.01 9.04
C VAL A 88 -20.96 23.38 9.77
N ASN A 89 -20.86 22.09 10.07
CA ASN A 89 -21.87 21.39 10.88
C ASN A 89 -21.73 21.80 12.35
N VAL A 90 -22.83 22.22 12.98
CA VAL A 90 -22.83 22.64 14.37
C VAL A 90 -23.93 21.96 15.19
N GLY A 91 -23.62 21.78 16.47
CA GLY A 91 -24.55 21.46 17.54
C GLY A 91 -24.55 22.54 18.60
N LEU A 92 -25.54 22.52 19.45
CA LEU A 92 -25.65 23.40 20.62
C LEU A 92 -25.67 22.52 21.87
N SER A 93 -24.76 22.79 22.79
CA SER A 93 -24.81 22.26 24.16
C SER A 93 -25.43 23.29 25.09
N PHE A 94 -26.26 22.84 25.98
CA PHE A 94 -26.98 23.68 26.90
C PHE A 94 -26.47 23.48 28.34
N THR A 95 -26.59 24.53 29.14
CA THR A 95 -26.32 24.49 30.61
C THR A 95 -27.41 23.78 31.38
N ARG A 96 -28.50 23.39 30.75
CA ARG A 96 -29.71 22.77 31.26
C ARG A 96 -30.36 21.91 30.19
N ALA A 97 -31.33 21.10 30.60
CA ALA A 97 -32.11 20.31 29.64
C ALA A 97 -32.75 21.19 28.54
N PHE A 98 -32.66 20.71 27.31
CA PHE A 98 -33.29 21.30 26.14
C PHE A 98 -34.82 21.25 26.28
N THR A 99 -35.49 22.34 25.92
CA THR A 99 -36.96 22.49 26.11
C THR A 99 -37.70 22.79 24.82
N ASP A 100 -39.04 22.64 24.84
CA ASP A 100 -39.88 23.04 23.71
C ASP A 100 -39.79 24.55 23.38
N SER A 101 -39.47 25.40 24.38
CA SER A 101 -39.23 26.82 24.15
C SER A 101 -37.97 27.05 23.32
N ASP A 102 -36.90 26.33 23.63
CA ASP A 102 -35.63 26.41 22.88
C ASP A 102 -35.84 25.94 21.45
N ARG A 103 -36.59 24.87 21.27
CA ARG A 103 -36.99 24.34 19.95
C ARG A 103 -37.72 25.42 19.12
N GLN A 104 -38.69 26.12 19.72
CA GLN A 104 -39.42 27.17 19.02
C GLN A 104 -38.50 28.34 18.66
N ILE A 105 -37.55 28.69 19.49
CA ILE A 105 -36.54 29.71 19.21
C ILE A 105 -35.72 29.32 17.97
N LEU A 106 -35.12 28.12 17.96
CA LEU A 106 -34.32 27.65 16.84
C LEU A 106 -35.12 27.59 15.53
N LEU A 107 -36.32 27.05 15.57
CA LEU A 107 -37.20 27.00 14.40
C LEU A 107 -37.57 28.42 13.91
N SER A 108 -37.77 29.36 14.83
CA SER A 108 -38.08 30.77 14.47
C SER A 108 -36.88 31.49 13.84
N MET A 109 -35.67 31.05 14.16
CA MET A 109 -34.42 31.53 13.53
C MET A 109 -34.14 30.86 12.19
N GLY A 110 -34.93 29.84 11.83
CA GLY A 110 -34.79 29.12 10.56
C GLY A 110 -33.95 27.87 10.60
N PHE A 111 -33.50 27.44 11.79
CA PHE A 111 -32.68 26.22 11.92
C PHE A 111 -33.57 24.98 12.05
N GLU A 112 -33.19 23.92 11.35
CA GLU A 112 -33.77 22.59 11.49
C GLU A 112 -33.03 21.84 12.59
N ILE A 113 -33.76 21.24 13.52
CA ILE A 113 -33.15 20.34 14.53
C ILE A 113 -33.07 18.95 13.93
N ARG A 114 -31.85 18.49 13.67
CA ARG A 114 -31.59 17.18 13.08
C ARG A 114 -31.68 16.05 14.10
N GLN A 115 -31.19 16.30 15.31
CA GLN A 115 -31.20 15.33 16.39
C GLN A 115 -31.14 16.02 17.74
N GLU A 116 -31.81 15.40 18.73
CA GLU A 116 -31.72 15.78 20.14
C GLU A 116 -30.89 14.72 20.89
N LEU A 117 -30.00 15.18 21.76
CA LEU A 117 -29.12 14.39 22.58
C LEU A 117 -29.37 14.69 24.06
N PRO A 118 -30.50 14.20 24.65
CA PRO A 118 -30.90 14.58 26.01
C PRO A 118 -29.91 14.17 27.09
N VAL A 119 -29.10 13.13 26.81
CA VAL A 119 -28.13 12.61 27.78
C VAL A 119 -26.97 13.58 28.04
N VAL A 120 -26.74 14.50 27.11
CA VAL A 120 -25.68 15.53 27.19
C VAL A 120 -26.23 16.94 27.03
N ASP A 121 -27.58 17.12 27.14
CA ASP A 121 -28.27 18.38 27.00
C ASP A 121 -27.89 19.14 25.71
N ALA A 122 -27.85 18.44 24.57
CA ALA A 122 -27.43 19.02 23.31
C ALA A 122 -28.38 18.73 22.15
N VAL A 123 -28.24 19.51 21.07
CA VAL A 123 -28.98 19.32 19.81
C VAL A 123 -28.05 19.51 18.61
N LEU A 124 -28.25 18.74 17.54
CA LEU A 124 -27.56 18.90 16.27
C LEU A 124 -28.41 19.70 15.29
N LEU A 125 -27.79 20.69 14.66
CA LEU A 125 -28.49 21.59 13.70
C LEU A 125 -28.08 21.34 12.25
N GLY A 126 -26.90 20.78 12.00
CA GLY A 126 -26.34 20.64 10.66
C GLY A 126 -25.53 21.86 10.23
N ALA A 127 -25.37 22.01 8.91
CA ALA A 127 -24.48 23.02 8.34
C ALA A 127 -25.05 24.44 8.49
N ILE A 128 -24.24 25.35 9.04
CA ILE A 128 -24.54 26.79 9.14
C ILE A 128 -23.39 27.61 8.53
N ASP A 129 -23.67 28.86 8.17
CA ASP A 129 -22.59 29.82 7.92
C ASP A 129 -21.92 30.17 9.26
N PRO A 130 -20.57 30.21 9.36
CA PRO A 130 -19.86 30.53 10.61
C PRO A 130 -20.33 31.83 11.30
N THR A 131 -20.81 32.81 10.52
CA THR A 131 -21.32 34.08 11.06
C THR A 131 -22.63 33.94 11.84
N GLU A 132 -23.38 32.85 11.64
CA GLU A 132 -24.62 32.57 12.36
C GLU A 132 -24.37 32.05 13.78
N ALA A 133 -23.16 31.49 14.05
CA ALA A 133 -22.79 30.95 15.36
C ALA A 133 -22.92 32.00 16.50
N VAL A 134 -22.61 33.26 16.19
CA VAL A 134 -22.76 34.36 17.16
C VAL A 134 -24.23 34.52 17.61
N GLY A 135 -25.18 34.36 16.69
CA GLY A 135 -26.60 34.39 17.04
C GLY A 135 -27.04 33.23 17.91
N LEU A 136 -26.49 32.05 17.64
CA LEU A 136 -26.76 30.82 18.38
C LEU A 136 -26.18 30.85 19.80
N SER A 137 -24.99 31.38 19.99
CA SER A 137 -24.36 31.49 21.32
C SER A 137 -25.08 32.50 22.24
N GLN A 138 -25.93 33.37 21.69
CA GLN A 138 -26.74 34.36 22.47
C GLN A 138 -28.07 33.79 22.98
N ILE A 139 -28.42 32.56 22.62
CA ILE A 139 -29.66 31.93 23.09
C ILE A 139 -29.50 31.58 24.57
N ASP A 140 -30.49 31.97 25.39
CA ASP A 140 -30.45 31.69 26.83
C ASP A 140 -30.34 30.20 27.12
N GLY A 141 -29.35 29.84 27.94
CA GLY A 141 -29.05 28.46 28.29
C GLY A 141 -28.11 27.72 27.35
N VAL A 142 -27.70 28.31 26.22
CA VAL A 142 -26.62 27.73 25.40
C VAL A 142 -25.30 27.88 26.14
N ALA A 143 -24.62 26.76 26.33
CA ALA A 143 -23.29 26.70 26.91
C ALA A 143 -22.22 26.92 25.84
N MET A 144 -22.36 26.25 24.70
CA MET A 144 -21.45 26.36 23.57
C MET A 144 -22.09 25.98 22.26
N VAL A 145 -21.70 26.68 21.19
CA VAL A 145 -21.90 26.26 19.81
C VAL A 145 -20.71 25.39 19.43
N GLU A 146 -20.95 24.09 19.28
CA GLU A 146 -19.93 23.10 18.99
C GLU A 146 -19.87 22.80 17.50
N ARG A 147 -18.67 22.53 17.00
CA ARG A 147 -18.48 21.98 15.66
C ARG A 147 -18.48 20.47 15.72
N TYR A 148 -19.21 19.81 14.83
CA TYR A 148 -19.03 18.39 14.60
C TYR A 148 -18.64 18.12 13.15
N GLY A 149 -17.74 17.15 12.97
CA GLY A 149 -17.27 16.73 11.68
C GLY A 149 -18.10 15.60 11.09
N SER A 150 -17.76 15.19 9.89
CA SER A 150 -18.18 13.91 9.34
C SER A 150 -17.55 12.79 10.16
N LEU A 151 -18.27 11.69 10.34
CA LEU A 151 -17.65 10.47 10.85
C LEU A 151 -16.63 10.01 9.83
N VAL A 152 -15.40 9.86 10.26
CA VAL A 152 -14.34 9.25 9.47
C VAL A 152 -14.26 7.80 9.93
N PHE A 153 -14.46 6.86 9.02
CA PHE A 153 -14.19 5.46 9.28
C PHE A 153 -12.69 5.24 9.12
N TYR A 154 -12.08 4.59 10.10
CA TYR A 154 -10.66 4.29 10.07
C TYR A 154 -10.38 3.18 9.05
N GLY A 155 -9.27 3.28 8.29
CA GLY A 155 -8.80 2.26 7.35
C GLY A 155 -9.35 2.36 5.94
N ASP A 156 -9.90 3.49 5.53
CA ASP A 156 -10.38 3.76 4.19
C ASP A 156 -9.34 4.45 3.27
N VAL A 157 -8.13 4.67 3.78
CA VAL A 157 -7.06 5.39 3.09
C VAL A 157 -5.94 4.50 2.56
N GLN A 158 -5.93 3.17 2.86
CA GLN A 158 -4.82 2.29 2.51
C GLN A 158 -4.47 2.30 1.02
N THR A 159 -5.47 2.28 0.13
CA THR A 159 -5.25 2.24 -1.32
C THR A 159 -4.56 3.50 -1.86
N PRO A 160 -4.98 4.74 -1.50
CA PRO A 160 -4.22 5.92 -1.84
C PRO A 160 -2.91 6.08 -1.02
N ALA A 161 -2.84 5.56 0.21
CA ALA A 161 -1.62 5.62 1.02
C ALA A 161 -0.50 4.76 0.42
N VAL A 162 -0.80 3.59 -0.15
CA VAL A 162 0.17 2.79 -0.91
C VAL A 162 0.36 3.25 -2.35
N LYS A 163 -0.31 4.32 -2.77
CA LYS A 163 -0.28 4.91 -4.11
C LYS A 163 -0.76 3.95 -5.22
N ALA A 164 -1.61 3.02 -4.90
CA ALA A 164 -2.35 2.26 -5.92
C ALA A 164 -3.34 3.17 -6.62
N SER A 165 -4.16 3.92 -5.88
CA SER A 165 -5.02 4.99 -6.42
C SER A 165 -4.41 6.37 -6.19
N ASN A 166 -4.88 7.36 -6.95
CA ASN A 166 -4.49 8.75 -6.75
C ASN A 166 -5.22 9.41 -5.56
N SER A 167 -4.66 10.52 -5.08
CA SER A 167 -5.21 11.32 -4.00
C SER A 167 -4.81 12.79 -4.12
N SER A 168 -5.20 13.62 -3.15
CA SER A 168 -4.71 15.00 -3.06
C SER A 168 -3.22 15.07 -2.74
N ASP A 169 -2.71 14.15 -1.93
CA ASP A 169 -1.29 14.07 -1.54
C ASP A 169 -0.44 13.43 -2.63
N TYR A 170 -0.98 12.41 -3.29
CA TYR A 170 -0.36 11.68 -4.39
C TYR A 170 -1.23 11.77 -5.64
N PRO A 171 -1.04 12.79 -6.49
CA PRO A 171 -1.93 13.07 -7.62
C PRO A 171 -1.94 12.01 -8.72
N ILE A 172 -1.01 11.06 -8.68
CA ILE A 172 -0.90 9.92 -9.61
C ILE A 172 -0.74 8.66 -8.75
N GLY A 173 -1.52 7.62 -9.05
CA GLY A 173 -1.37 6.28 -8.52
C GLY A 173 -1.12 5.27 -9.65
N ALA A 174 -0.87 4.01 -9.29
CA ALA A 174 -0.64 2.94 -10.25
C ALA A 174 -1.83 2.75 -11.23
N TRP A 175 -3.07 2.93 -10.77
CA TRP A 175 -4.26 2.83 -11.62
C TRP A 175 -4.33 3.89 -12.73
N ASP A 176 -3.73 5.07 -12.51
CA ASP A 176 -3.66 6.10 -13.56
C ASP A 176 -2.77 5.69 -14.74
N LEU A 177 -1.96 4.64 -14.59
CA LEU A 177 -1.19 4.02 -15.65
C LEU A 177 -2.00 2.97 -16.43
N GLY A 178 -3.27 2.76 -16.07
CA GLY A 178 -4.18 1.84 -16.74
C GLY A 178 -4.10 0.39 -16.25
N LEU A 179 -3.58 0.18 -15.05
CA LEU A 179 -3.41 -1.13 -14.42
C LEU A 179 -4.43 -1.30 -13.28
N SER A 180 -4.93 -2.52 -13.13
CA SER A 180 -5.97 -2.85 -12.14
C SER A 180 -5.85 -4.28 -11.56
N GLY A 181 -4.82 -5.04 -11.99
CA GLY A 181 -4.59 -6.44 -11.64
C GLY A 181 -5.30 -7.42 -12.58
N SER A 182 -5.78 -6.95 -13.74
CA SER A 182 -6.52 -7.79 -14.70
C SER A 182 -5.67 -8.94 -15.23
N GLY A 183 -6.26 -10.14 -15.27
CA GLY A 183 -5.60 -11.36 -15.74
C GLY A 183 -4.65 -11.99 -14.72
N ILE A 184 -4.63 -11.52 -13.47
CA ILE A 184 -3.80 -12.07 -12.39
C ILE A 184 -4.69 -12.70 -11.31
N ASN A 185 -4.41 -13.94 -10.94
CA ASN A 185 -5.17 -14.71 -9.95
C ASN A 185 -4.45 -14.74 -8.61
N ILE A 186 -5.15 -14.33 -7.56
CA ILE A 186 -4.67 -14.37 -6.17
C ILE A 186 -5.33 -15.56 -5.46
N ALA A 187 -4.53 -16.55 -5.07
CA ALA A 187 -4.95 -17.58 -4.15
C ALA A 187 -5.02 -17.00 -2.73
N MET A 188 -6.23 -16.78 -2.26
CA MET A 188 -6.49 -16.37 -0.89
C MET A 188 -6.53 -17.62 -0.01
N VAL A 189 -5.44 -17.89 0.69
CA VAL A 189 -5.29 -19.07 1.55
C VAL A 189 -5.71 -18.68 2.96
N ASP A 190 -6.99 -18.84 3.28
CA ASP A 190 -7.58 -18.24 4.49
C ASP A 190 -8.83 -19.03 4.96
N THR A 191 -9.79 -18.35 5.56
CA THR A 191 -11.05 -18.94 6.08
C THR A 191 -12.11 -19.17 5.01
N GLY A 192 -11.76 -18.97 3.75
CA GLY A 192 -12.66 -18.86 2.61
C GLY A 192 -12.96 -17.41 2.26
N VAL A 193 -13.64 -17.17 1.15
CA VAL A 193 -14.06 -15.84 0.69
C VAL A 193 -15.53 -15.86 0.29
N ASP A 194 -16.32 -15.00 0.90
CA ASP A 194 -17.73 -14.78 0.54
C ASP A 194 -17.80 -13.86 -0.69
N ASN A 195 -17.63 -14.47 -1.86
CA ASN A 195 -17.48 -13.78 -3.14
C ASN A 195 -18.79 -13.20 -3.71
N GLU A 196 -19.93 -13.43 -3.05
CA GLU A 196 -21.21 -12.74 -3.29
C GLU A 196 -21.20 -11.31 -2.70
N HIS A 197 -20.24 -10.95 -1.87
CA HIS A 197 -20.09 -9.54 -1.42
C HIS A 197 -20.03 -8.61 -2.64
N PRO A 198 -20.81 -7.51 -2.67
CA PRO A 198 -20.93 -6.65 -3.86
C PRO A 198 -19.60 -6.22 -4.46
N GLY A 199 -18.60 -5.93 -3.61
CA GLY A 199 -17.26 -5.56 -4.04
C GLY A 199 -16.39 -6.71 -4.55
N LEU A 200 -16.83 -7.97 -4.43
CA LEU A 200 -16.10 -9.16 -4.85
C LEU A 200 -16.82 -9.98 -5.94
N VAL A 201 -18.05 -9.58 -6.28
CA VAL A 201 -18.84 -10.26 -7.32
C VAL A 201 -18.06 -10.38 -8.63
N GLY A 202 -18.05 -11.60 -9.18
CA GLY A 202 -17.44 -11.92 -10.47
C GLY A 202 -15.92 -12.14 -10.43
N LYS A 203 -15.31 -12.17 -9.24
CA LYS A 203 -13.87 -12.42 -9.08
C LYS A 203 -13.50 -13.90 -8.94
N PHE A 204 -14.44 -14.76 -8.56
CA PHE A 204 -14.19 -16.18 -8.39
C PHE A 204 -13.76 -16.83 -9.70
N VAL A 205 -12.60 -17.47 -9.67
CA VAL A 205 -11.97 -18.18 -10.80
C VAL A 205 -11.95 -19.67 -10.52
N ALA A 206 -11.48 -20.05 -9.34
CA ALA A 206 -11.42 -21.43 -8.88
C ALA A 206 -11.45 -21.47 -7.34
N GLY A 207 -11.75 -22.64 -6.77
CA GLY A 207 -11.73 -22.79 -5.32
C GLY A 207 -11.46 -24.22 -4.87
N TYR A 208 -11.00 -24.34 -3.63
CA TYR A 208 -10.65 -25.60 -2.99
C TYR A 208 -10.88 -25.54 -1.48
N ASP A 209 -11.55 -26.54 -0.94
CA ASP A 209 -11.78 -26.66 0.49
C ASP A 209 -10.85 -27.71 1.11
N ALA A 210 -9.68 -27.26 1.57
CA ALA A 210 -8.70 -28.11 2.22
C ALA A 210 -9.23 -28.69 3.55
N VAL A 211 -10.11 -27.96 4.26
CA VAL A 211 -10.74 -28.44 5.49
C VAL A 211 -11.63 -29.64 5.22
N CYS A 212 -12.50 -29.52 4.22
CA CYS A 212 -13.37 -30.62 3.80
C CYS A 212 -12.60 -31.83 3.29
N TYR A 213 -11.57 -31.58 2.52
CA TYR A 213 -10.73 -32.64 1.96
C TYR A 213 -10.03 -33.44 3.07
N VAL A 214 -9.39 -32.76 4.02
CA VAL A 214 -8.62 -33.40 5.10
C VAL A 214 -9.52 -34.03 6.14
N HIS A 215 -10.56 -33.33 6.61
CA HIS A 215 -11.35 -33.75 7.77
C HIS A 215 -12.62 -34.53 7.41
N SER A 216 -12.99 -34.59 6.15
CA SER A 216 -14.11 -35.41 5.66
C SER A 216 -15.45 -35.06 6.31
N ASP A 217 -15.76 -33.77 6.49
CA ASP A 217 -17.06 -33.32 6.97
C ASP A 217 -18.19 -33.86 6.07
N PRO A 218 -19.19 -34.58 6.61
CA PRO A 218 -20.23 -35.15 5.80
C PRO A 218 -21.11 -34.13 5.05
N GLN A 219 -21.26 -32.91 5.56
CA GLN A 219 -22.06 -31.87 4.90
C GLN A 219 -21.25 -31.20 3.79
N CYS A 220 -19.99 -30.89 4.04
CA CYS A 220 -19.09 -30.40 3.02
C CYS A 220 -18.94 -31.42 1.87
N ILE A 221 -18.81 -32.73 2.18
CA ILE A 221 -18.77 -33.79 1.16
C ILE A 221 -20.07 -33.83 0.36
N LEU A 222 -21.23 -33.67 0.99
CA LEU A 222 -22.51 -33.64 0.31
C LEU A 222 -22.70 -32.42 -0.58
N ALA A 223 -22.03 -31.31 -0.25
CA ALA A 223 -22.00 -30.09 -1.06
C ALA A 223 -20.99 -30.16 -2.21
N GLY A 224 -20.11 -31.15 -2.25
CA GLY A 224 -19.06 -31.26 -3.27
C GLY A 224 -17.70 -30.78 -2.81
N GLY A 225 -17.51 -30.41 -1.55
CA GLY A 225 -16.29 -29.80 -0.99
C GLY A 225 -15.04 -30.70 -0.95
N ARG A 226 -15.10 -31.89 -1.51
CA ARG A 226 -13.93 -32.77 -1.75
C ARG A 226 -13.48 -32.80 -3.22
N GLU A 227 -14.09 -32.03 -4.06
CA GLU A 227 -13.63 -31.88 -5.42
C GLU A 227 -12.33 -31.10 -5.41
N ASP A 228 -11.35 -31.50 -6.21
CA ASP A 228 -10.01 -30.96 -6.28
C ASP A 228 -9.68 -30.34 -7.66
N ASP A 229 -10.71 -30.19 -8.49
CA ASP A 229 -10.60 -29.67 -9.86
C ASP A 229 -10.79 -28.13 -9.97
N GLY A 230 -10.86 -27.44 -8.84
CA GLY A 230 -11.07 -26.00 -8.77
C GLY A 230 -12.51 -25.53 -8.92
N SER A 231 -13.46 -26.47 -9.07
CA SER A 231 -14.87 -26.12 -9.33
C SER A 231 -15.69 -25.81 -8.07
N PHE A 232 -15.16 -26.10 -6.89
CA PHE A 232 -15.86 -25.89 -5.63
C PHE A 232 -15.61 -24.49 -5.08
N ASP A 233 -16.68 -23.79 -4.75
CA ASP A 233 -16.65 -22.50 -4.06
C ASP A 233 -16.87 -22.74 -2.55
N PRO A 234 -15.83 -22.59 -1.71
CA PRO A 234 -15.93 -23.00 -0.31
C PRO A 234 -16.65 -22.00 0.60
N ASP A 235 -16.90 -20.80 0.16
CA ASP A 235 -17.42 -19.69 0.98
C ASP A 235 -16.62 -19.39 2.25
N ASP A 236 -16.89 -18.24 2.90
CA ASP A 236 -16.21 -17.84 4.13
C ASP A 236 -17.01 -18.23 5.37
N GLY A 237 -16.44 -19.08 6.17
CA GLY A 237 -17.03 -19.48 7.45
C GLY A 237 -16.71 -18.54 8.62
N ASN A 238 -15.82 -17.57 8.47
CA ASN A 238 -15.35 -16.70 9.55
C ASN A 238 -15.59 -15.20 9.25
N GLN A 239 -15.12 -14.69 8.20
CA GLN A 239 -15.06 -13.29 7.74
C GLN A 239 -13.63 -12.79 7.44
N HIS A 240 -12.60 -13.49 7.90
CA HIS A 240 -11.24 -13.00 7.79
C HIS A 240 -10.75 -13.04 6.35
N GLY A 241 -10.96 -14.16 5.65
CA GLY A 241 -10.56 -14.31 4.25
C GLY A 241 -11.28 -13.34 3.30
N THR A 242 -12.58 -13.09 3.53
CA THR A 242 -13.34 -12.09 2.77
C THR A 242 -12.74 -10.68 2.93
N ALA A 243 -12.39 -10.28 4.15
CA ALA A 243 -11.74 -9.00 4.39
C ALA A 243 -10.34 -8.94 3.75
N CYS A 244 -9.58 -10.03 3.83
CA CYS A 244 -8.26 -10.13 3.19
C CYS A 244 -8.37 -10.01 1.66
N MET A 245 -9.31 -10.73 1.02
CA MET A 245 -9.53 -10.57 -0.42
C MET A 245 -10.01 -9.16 -0.76
N GLY A 246 -10.81 -8.56 0.11
CA GLY A 246 -11.21 -7.17 -0.02
C GLY A 246 -10.03 -6.20 -0.07
N MET A 247 -9.02 -6.38 0.80
CA MET A 247 -7.79 -5.59 0.78
C MET A 247 -6.98 -5.76 -0.51
N ALA A 248 -7.00 -6.97 -1.08
CA ALA A 248 -6.31 -7.24 -2.33
C ALA A 248 -7.07 -6.67 -3.53
N SER A 249 -8.40 -6.87 -3.60
CA SER A 249 -9.12 -6.77 -4.89
C SER A 249 -10.54 -6.22 -4.81
N ALA A 250 -11.04 -5.67 -3.68
CA ALA A 250 -12.39 -5.11 -3.66
C ALA A 250 -12.56 -3.95 -4.66
N THR A 251 -13.76 -3.88 -5.26
CA THR A 251 -14.13 -2.82 -6.22
C THR A 251 -14.77 -1.60 -5.55
N GLY A 252 -14.97 -1.63 -4.24
CA GLY A 252 -15.66 -0.57 -3.51
C GLY A 252 -17.17 -0.52 -3.73
N LEU A 253 -17.77 -1.46 -4.48
CA LEU A 253 -19.20 -1.49 -4.74
C LEU A 253 -19.97 -1.90 -3.49
N GLU A 254 -20.98 -1.12 -3.11
CA GLU A 254 -21.89 -1.38 -2.00
C GLU A 254 -23.16 -2.15 -2.47
N ALA A 255 -23.86 -2.78 -1.52
CA ALA A 255 -25.09 -3.53 -1.79
C ALA A 255 -26.21 -2.71 -2.44
N ASP A 256 -26.28 -1.40 -2.18
CA ASP A 256 -27.24 -0.48 -2.79
C ASP A 256 -26.84 0.01 -4.18
N GLY A 257 -25.69 -0.46 -4.70
CA GLY A 257 -25.14 -0.08 -6.00
C GLY A 257 -24.36 1.24 -5.98
N THR A 258 -24.15 1.84 -4.83
CA THR A 258 -23.27 3.01 -4.70
C THR A 258 -21.81 2.61 -4.66
N GLN A 259 -20.92 3.54 -4.98
CA GLN A 259 -19.49 3.35 -4.95
C GLN A 259 -18.92 3.94 -3.66
N SER A 260 -18.25 3.12 -2.88
CA SER A 260 -17.51 3.56 -1.70
C SER A 260 -16.03 3.80 -2.04
N GLN A 261 -15.24 4.14 -1.02
CA GLN A 261 -13.79 4.30 -1.13
C GLN A 261 -12.99 3.06 -0.68
N PHE A 262 -13.67 1.99 -0.30
CA PHE A 262 -13.06 0.77 0.25
C PHE A 262 -12.60 -0.19 -0.85
N TYR A 263 -11.64 0.24 -1.63
CA TYR A 263 -11.04 -0.58 -2.69
C TYR A 263 -9.93 -1.48 -2.16
N GLY A 264 -9.71 -2.59 -2.85
CA GLY A 264 -8.44 -3.31 -2.81
C GLY A 264 -7.39 -2.66 -3.71
N SER A 265 -6.13 -3.07 -3.55
CA SER A 265 -5.02 -2.50 -4.34
C SER A 265 -5.13 -2.81 -5.84
N ALA A 266 -5.69 -3.97 -6.20
CA ALA A 266 -5.87 -4.45 -7.57
C ALA A 266 -7.33 -4.83 -7.83
N PRO A 267 -8.22 -3.86 -8.11
CA PRO A 267 -9.67 -4.08 -8.14
C PRO A 267 -10.17 -5.01 -9.24
N ASP A 268 -9.36 -5.41 -10.20
CA ASP A 268 -9.71 -6.38 -11.24
C ASP A 268 -8.97 -7.72 -11.13
N ALA A 269 -8.20 -7.97 -10.05
CA ALA A 269 -7.58 -9.28 -9.82
C ALA A 269 -8.61 -10.36 -9.51
N GLY A 270 -8.34 -11.58 -10.01
CA GLY A 270 -9.17 -12.78 -9.81
C GLY A 270 -8.94 -13.46 -8.47
N LEU A 271 -9.91 -14.22 -8.01
CA LEU A 271 -9.89 -14.99 -6.77
C LEU A 271 -9.75 -16.49 -7.07
N VAL A 272 -8.73 -17.10 -6.49
CA VAL A 272 -8.70 -18.54 -6.22
C VAL A 272 -8.93 -18.74 -4.73
N ASP A 273 -10.09 -19.23 -4.34
CA ASP A 273 -10.47 -19.38 -2.94
C ASP A 273 -9.96 -20.70 -2.36
N VAL A 274 -8.98 -20.64 -1.45
CA VAL A 274 -8.40 -21.83 -0.81
C VAL A 274 -8.68 -21.79 0.70
N ARG A 275 -9.79 -22.40 1.09
CA ARG A 275 -10.20 -22.46 2.49
C ARG A 275 -9.40 -23.50 3.27
N ILE A 276 -8.66 -23.04 4.26
CA ILE A 276 -7.80 -23.86 5.12
C ILE A 276 -8.27 -23.90 6.58
N GLY A 277 -9.17 -23.03 6.96
CA GLY A 277 -9.74 -22.95 8.30
C GLY A 277 -11.17 -22.45 8.27
N THR A 278 -11.92 -22.77 9.28
CA THR A 278 -13.23 -22.20 9.56
C THR A 278 -13.32 -21.92 11.03
N ASP A 279 -13.93 -20.82 11.44
CA ASP A 279 -14.00 -20.42 12.84
C ASP A 279 -15.30 -20.84 13.49
N VAL A 280 -15.25 -20.77 14.81
CA VAL A 280 -16.38 -20.90 15.73
C VAL A 280 -17.43 -19.86 15.39
N GLY A 281 -18.60 -20.27 14.95
CA GLY A 281 -19.72 -19.38 14.62
C GLY A 281 -20.20 -19.44 13.18
N ALA A 282 -19.47 -20.09 12.31
CA ALA A 282 -19.83 -20.22 10.89
C ALA A 282 -20.85 -21.34 10.60
N GLY A 283 -21.60 -21.78 11.58
CA GLY A 283 -22.63 -22.80 11.43
C GLY A 283 -22.58 -23.88 12.48
N PRO A 284 -23.37 -24.97 12.34
CA PRO A 284 -23.54 -25.97 13.40
C PRO A 284 -22.32 -26.87 13.66
N PHE A 285 -21.18 -26.65 13.00
CA PHE A 285 -19.98 -27.50 13.06
C PHE A 285 -18.75 -26.77 13.57
N GLU A 286 -18.92 -25.97 14.53
CA GLU A 286 -18.04 -24.98 15.15
C GLU A 286 -16.74 -25.47 15.79
N ASN A 287 -16.20 -26.62 15.54
CA ASN A 287 -15.10 -27.16 16.34
C ASN A 287 -13.93 -27.73 15.54
N TYR A 288 -13.62 -27.18 14.38
CA TYR A 288 -12.54 -27.70 13.56
C TYR A 288 -11.18 -27.07 13.83
N LEU A 289 -11.06 -26.23 14.86
CA LEU A 289 -9.78 -25.59 15.19
C LEU A 289 -9.13 -26.27 16.40
N LEU A 290 -8.74 -27.49 16.27
CA LEU A 290 -7.54 -27.96 16.93
C LEU A 290 -6.36 -27.45 16.10
N GLU A 291 -5.35 -26.83 16.71
CA GLU A 291 -4.16 -26.29 16.05
C GLU A 291 -3.55 -27.26 15.02
N GLN A 292 -3.60 -28.55 15.31
CA GLN A 292 -3.11 -29.61 14.43
C GLN A 292 -3.92 -29.75 13.15
N GLU A 293 -5.23 -29.68 13.21
CA GLU A 293 -6.14 -29.86 12.05
C GLU A 293 -6.03 -28.67 11.09
N PHE A 294 -5.90 -27.46 11.64
CA PHE A 294 -5.65 -26.25 10.85
C PHE A 294 -4.32 -26.33 10.08
N TYR A 295 -3.26 -26.80 10.73
CA TYR A 295 -1.97 -27.00 10.10
C TYR A 295 -2.05 -28.00 8.93
N GLU A 296 -2.75 -29.12 9.13
CA GLU A 296 -2.91 -30.15 8.09
C GLU A 296 -3.67 -29.58 6.87
N SER A 297 -4.74 -28.83 7.09
CA SER A 297 -5.49 -28.16 6.03
C SER A 297 -4.65 -27.11 5.31
N ALA A 298 -3.88 -26.32 6.05
CA ALA A 298 -2.99 -25.31 5.49
C ALA A 298 -1.96 -25.93 4.53
N MET A 299 -1.28 -26.97 4.98
CA MET A 299 -0.27 -27.66 4.16
C MET A 299 -0.90 -28.35 2.95
N ASN A 300 -2.12 -28.87 3.09
CA ASN A 300 -2.87 -29.47 2.00
C ASN A 300 -3.28 -28.41 0.96
N GLY A 301 -3.78 -27.25 1.40
CA GLY A 301 -4.12 -26.14 0.50
C GLY A 301 -2.92 -25.61 -0.28
N LEU A 302 -1.78 -25.42 0.38
CA LEU A 302 -0.54 -25.00 -0.27
C LEU A 302 -0.04 -26.03 -1.30
N GLN A 303 -0.10 -27.32 -0.95
CA GLN A 303 0.24 -28.40 -1.90
C GLN A 303 -0.69 -28.37 -3.11
N TRP A 304 -2.00 -28.21 -2.90
CA TRP A 304 -2.98 -28.12 -3.99
C TRP A 304 -2.67 -26.94 -4.93
N ILE A 305 -2.34 -25.75 -4.40
CA ILE A 305 -1.96 -24.60 -5.22
C ILE A 305 -0.77 -24.93 -6.12
N ILE A 306 0.28 -25.53 -5.55
CA ILE A 306 1.48 -25.88 -6.31
C ILE A 306 1.18 -26.87 -7.43
N ASP A 307 0.34 -27.88 -7.14
CA ASP A 307 -0.05 -28.91 -8.10
C ASP A 307 -0.93 -28.35 -9.25
N HIS A 308 -1.70 -27.29 -8.98
CA HIS A 308 -2.68 -26.71 -9.92
C HIS A 308 -2.30 -25.33 -10.46
N ARG A 309 -1.08 -24.86 -10.21
CA ARG A 309 -0.61 -23.51 -10.56
C ARG A 309 -0.74 -23.13 -12.05
N ASP A 310 -0.71 -24.13 -12.93
CA ASP A 310 -0.77 -23.97 -14.39
C ASP A 310 -2.10 -24.45 -14.99
N ASP A 311 -3.10 -24.79 -14.16
CA ASP A 311 -4.31 -25.45 -14.60
C ASP A 311 -5.24 -24.52 -15.38
N ALA A 312 -5.96 -25.15 -16.33
CA ALA A 312 -7.02 -24.51 -17.08
C ALA A 312 -8.35 -24.80 -16.40
N TRP A 313 -8.92 -23.81 -15.76
CA TRP A 313 -10.16 -23.97 -15.00
C TRP A 313 -11.38 -24.20 -15.89
N PRO A 314 -12.28 -25.12 -15.57
CA PRO A 314 -13.44 -25.40 -16.39
C PRO A 314 -14.40 -24.20 -16.51
N GLY A 315 -14.61 -23.73 -17.74
CA GLY A 315 -15.55 -22.65 -18.03
C GLY A 315 -14.97 -21.24 -17.84
N VAL A 316 -13.71 -21.14 -17.50
CA VAL A 316 -12.98 -19.87 -17.31
C VAL A 316 -12.19 -19.52 -18.57
N GLU A 317 -12.11 -18.26 -18.91
CA GLU A 317 -11.33 -17.78 -20.06
C GLU A 317 -9.82 -17.97 -19.83
N LYS A 318 -9.07 -18.20 -20.91
CA LYS A 318 -7.65 -18.58 -20.82
C LYS A 318 -6.78 -17.56 -20.07
N GLU A 319 -7.13 -16.30 -20.11
CA GLU A 319 -6.42 -15.22 -19.42
C GLU A 319 -6.47 -15.35 -17.89
N TRP A 320 -7.44 -16.12 -17.37
CA TRP A 320 -7.66 -16.39 -15.96
C TRP A 320 -7.27 -17.82 -15.57
N HIS A 321 -6.45 -18.50 -16.36
CA HIS A 321 -5.94 -19.82 -16.01
C HIS A 321 -4.72 -19.69 -15.10
N GLY A 322 -4.55 -20.68 -14.22
CA GLY A 322 -3.40 -20.75 -13.31
C GLY A 322 -3.61 -20.01 -11.99
N ILE A 323 -2.55 -19.98 -11.20
CA ILE A 323 -2.46 -19.30 -9.92
C ILE A 323 -1.15 -18.51 -9.91
N ASP A 324 -1.23 -17.19 -9.78
CA ASP A 324 -0.08 -16.31 -9.90
C ASP A 324 0.50 -15.91 -8.55
N ILE A 325 -0.38 -15.72 -7.54
CA ILE A 325 -0.01 -15.18 -6.23
C ILE A 325 -0.64 -16.03 -5.12
N ILE A 326 0.13 -16.31 -4.07
CA ILE A 326 -0.37 -16.82 -2.79
C ILE A 326 -0.39 -15.67 -1.80
N SER A 327 -1.54 -15.40 -1.20
CA SER A 327 -1.72 -14.45 -0.10
C SER A 327 -2.00 -15.19 1.20
N LEU A 328 -1.08 -15.04 2.19
CA LEU A 328 -1.14 -15.71 3.49
C LEU A 328 -1.25 -14.70 4.61
N SER A 329 -2.41 -14.61 5.21
CA SER A 329 -2.71 -13.67 6.29
C SER A 329 -2.70 -14.31 7.68
N TRP A 330 -2.00 -15.40 7.84
CA TRP A 330 -1.88 -16.17 9.08
C TRP A 330 -0.47 -16.77 9.19
N GLY A 331 -0.14 -17.30 10.35
CA GLY A 331 1.16 -17.91 10.59
C GLY A 331 1.07 -19.03 11.60
N ILE A 332 2.12 -19.85 11.68
CA ILE A 332 2.25 -20.94 12.61
C ILE A 332 3.10 -20.47 13.79
N THR A 333 2.57 -20.66 15.01
CA THR A 333 3.32 -20.35 16.22
C THR A 333 4.58 -21.20 16.27
N SER A 334 5.75 -20.58 16.30
CA SER A 334 6.99 -21.29 16.52
C SER A 334 7.03 -21.88 17.93
N HIS A 335 7.46 -23.13 18.02
CA HIS A 335 7.74 -23.79 19.30
C HIS A 335 9.21 -23.69 19.72
N GLU A 336 10.02 -23.00 18.92
CA GLU A 336 11.45 -22.85 19.16
C GLU A 336 11.77 -21.46 19.74
N ASP A 337 12.63 -21.42 20.76
CA ASP A 337 13.19 -20.18 21.26
C ASP A 337 13.91 -19.43 20.10
N GLY A 338 13.57 -18.18 19.85
CA GLY A 338 14.11 -17.35 18.77
C GLY A 338 13.45 -17.54 17.41
N GLY A 339 12.31 -18.20 17.35
CA GLY A 339 11.52 -18.36 16.13
C GLY A 339 12.07 -19.39 15.15
N SER A 340 11.58 -19.35 13.92
CA SER A 340 12.01 -20.21 12.82
C SER A 340 13.23 -19.63 12.11
N ASP A 341 14.07 -20.54 11.58
CA ASP A 341 15.20 -20.23 10.71
C ASP A 341 14.85 -20.41 9.20
N GLY A 342 13.59 -20.69 8.88
CA GLY A 342 13.12 -20.94 7.51
C GLY A 342 13.39 -22.35 6.99
N SER A 343 13.96 -23.25 7.81
CA SER A 343 14.25 -24.64 7.39
C SER A 343 13.09 -25.60 7.65
N ASP A 344 12.05 -25.16 8.34
CA ASP A 344 10.86 -25.96 8.58
C ASP A 344 10.05 -26.21 7.29
N MET A 345 9.18 -27.24 7.32
CA MET A 345 8.49 -27.70 6.11
C MET A 345 7.49 -26.68 5.57
N HIS A 346 6.92 -25.84 6.43
CA HIS A 346 5.96 -24.82 6.02
C HIS A 346 6.65 -23.58 5.43
N SER A 347 7.86 -23.23 5.83
CA SER A 347 8.69 -22.23 5.13
C SER A 347 9.18 -22.75 3.78
N ARG A 348 9.64 -24.02 3.73
CA ARG A 348 10.15 -24.61 2.51
C ARG A 348 9.10 -24.80 1.41
N ILE A 349 7.82 -25.06 1.75
CA ILE A 349 6.76 -25.17 0.73
C ILE A 349 6.47 -23.81 0.07
N LEU A 350 6.62 -22.71 0.82
CA LEU A 350 6.51 -21.36 0.25
C LEU A 350 7.70 -21.03 -0.64
N ASP A 351 8.90 -21.42 -0.24
CA ASP A 351 10.10 -21.26 -1.06
C ASP A 351 9.95 -22.05 -2.38
N GLU A 352 9.43 -23.29 -2.32
CA GLU A 352 9.14 -24.09 -3.51
C GLU A 352 8.10 -23.43 -4.44
N ALA A 353 7.03 -22.81 -3.88
CA ALA A 353 6.05 -22.07 -4.68
C ALA A 353 6.71 -20.92 -5.45
N MET A 354 7.58 -20.14 -4.79
CA MET A 354 8.35 -19.07 -5.42
C MET A 354 9.26 -19.58 -6.54
N GLU A 355 9.96 -20.70 -6.32
CA GLU A 355 10.82 -21.33 -7.33
C GLU A 355 10.03 -21.84 -8.54
N LEU A 356 8.79 -22.25 -8.32
CA LEU A 356 7.89 -22.74 -9.37
C LEU A 356 7.11 -21.63 -10.09
N GLY A 357 7.32 -20.37 -9.74
CA GLY A 357 6.77 -19.22 -10.44
C GLY A 357 5.58 -18.56 -9.78
N VAL A 358 5.12 -19.04 -8.62
CA VAL A 358 4.02 -18.44 -7.86
C VAL A 358 4.58 -17.45 -6.82
N VAL A 359 4.16 -16.19 -6.86
CA VAL A 359 4.65 -15.18 -5.92
C VAL A 359 3.95 -15.35 -4.56
N VAL A 360 4.71 -15.42 -3.48
CA VAL A 360 4.17 -15.58 -2.14
C VAL A 360 4.30 -14.29 -1.33
N SER A 361 3.18 -13.78 -0.83
CA SER A 361 3.11 -12.71 0.14
C SER A 361 2.56 -13.26 1.46
N ASN A 362 3.27 -13.05 2.56
CA ASN A 362 2.86 -13.56 3.86
C ASN A 362 2.99 -12.54 4.99
N ALA A 363 2.23 -12.74 6.06
CA ALA A 363 2.19 -11.84 7.21
C ALA A 363 3.39 -12.07 8.14
N ALA A 364 4.01 -10.97 8.63
CA ALA A 364 5.10 -11.05 9.61
C ALA A 364 4.64 -11.55 10.98
N GLY A 365 3.34 -11.45 11.30
CA GLY A 365 2.75 -11.84 12.56
C GLY A 365 2.42 -10.65 13.46
N ASN A 366 1.66 -10.91 14.53
CA ASN A 366 1.09 -9.88 15.40
C ASN A 366 1.57 -9.99 16.87
N SER A 367 2.82 -10.40 17.07
CA SER A 367 3.41 -10.60 18.41
C SER A 367 4.11 -9.35 18.98
N GLY A 368 4.14 -8.24 18.22
CA GLY A 368 4.73 -6.97 18.65
C GLY A 368 6.26 -6.96 18.61
N GLU A 369 6.85 -5.95 19.25
CA GLU A 369 8.30 -5.73 19.22
C GLU A 369 9.09 -6.72 20.10
N ASP A 370 8.43 -7.30 21.10
CA ASP A 370 9.01 -8.28 22.02
C ASP A 370 8.81 -9.73 21.50
N ASN A 371 8.48 -9.91 20.22
CA ASN A 371 8.36 -11.22 19.62
C ASN A 371 9.68 -11.99 19.74
N ASP A 372 9.59 -13.28 20.10
CA ASP A 372 10.74 -14.17 20.18
C ASP A 372 11.07 -14.76 18.79
N GLY A 373 11.51 -13.89 17.87
CA GLY A 373 11.76 -14.21 16.48
C GLY A 373 10.51 -14.31 15.61
N LEU A 374 10.69 -14.50 14.32
CA LEU A 374 9.61 -14.72 13.37
C LEU A 374 9.17 -16.18 13.42
N SER A 375 7.86 -16.41 13.43
CA SER A 375 7.31 -17.77 13.41
C SER A 375 7.43 -18.41 12.02
N GLY A 376 7.14 -19.68 11.92
CA GLY A 376 7.14 -20.39 10.64
C GLY A 376 6.22 -19.72 9.60
N MET A 377 6.47 -19.95 8.34
CA MET A 377 5.98 -19.21 7.16
C MET A 377 6.55 -17.80 7.05
N SER A 378 6.42 -16.97 8.09
CA SER A 378 7.03 -15.63 8.11
C SER A 378 8.56 -15.65 7.99
N ALA A 379 9.19 -16.81 8.20
CA ALA A 379 10.61 -17.03 8.10
C ALA A 379 11.05 -17.65 6.76
N SER A 380 10.16 -17.86 5.78
CA SER A 380 10.50 -18.33 4.43
C SER A 380 11.56 -17.43 3.80
N SER A 381 12.55 -18.01 3.14
CA SER A 381 13.69 -17.30 2.57
C SER A 381 13.32 -16.50 1.31
N LEU A 382 12.41 -17.04 0.51
CA LEU A 382 12.12 -16.52 -0.82
C LEU A 382 10.83 -15.70 -0.86
N SER A 383 9.86 -15.94 0.05
CA SER A 383 8.59 -15.21 0.07
C SER A 383 8.77 -13.73 0.47
N ILE A 384 7.72 -12.95 0.30
CA ILE A 384 7.64 -11.54 0.65
C ILE A 384 6.89 -11.42 1.98
N THR A 385 7.63 -11.24 3.07
CA THR A 385 7.04 -11.08 4.40
C THR A 385 6.71 -9.62 4.67
N VAL A 386 5.45 -9.36 5.05
CA VAL A 386 4.89 -8.02 5.16
C VAL A 386 4.63 -7.65 6.61
N ALA A 387 5.25 -6.57 7.07
CA ALA A 387 4.97 -5.91 8.34
C ALA A 387 3.78 -4.94 8.21
N ALA A 388 3.14 -4.61 9.33
CA ALA A 388 2.02 -3.67 9.34
C ALA A 388 2.42 -2.30 9.85
N THR A 389 1.97 -1.24 9.16
CA THR A 389 2.04 0.15 9.63
C THR A 389 0.70 0.61 10.19
N ASP A 390 0.76 1.62 11.04
CA ASP A 390 -0.34 2.47 11.46
C ASP A 390 -0.25 3.77 10.65
N ASP A 391 -1.12 3.91 9.67
CA ASP A 391 -1.18 5.07 8.77
C ASP A 391 -1.89 6.28 9.41
N LYS A 392 -2.20 6.22 10.70
CA LYS A 392 -2.94 7.24 11.46
C LYS A 392 -4.23 7.68 10.77
N ASN A 393 -4.72 6.85 9.85
CA ASN A 393 -5.87 7.11 8.99
C ASN A 393 -5.68 8.37 8.13
N THR A 394 -4.47 8.59 7.66
CA THR A 394 -4.12 9.66 6.72
C THR A 394 -3.50 9.08 5.45
N VAL A 395 -3.68 9.75 4.32
CA VAL A 395 -3.00 9.39 3.07
C VAL A 395 -1.54 9.82 3.09
N ASN A 396 -1.24 10.87 3.85
CA ASN A 396 0.11 11.38 3.99
C ASN A 396 0.96 10.43 4.83
N ARG A 397 1.97 9.86 4.22
CA ARG A 397 2.80 8.81 4.82
C ARG A 397 3.86 9.34 5.81
N THR A 398 3.96 10.65 6.01
CA THR A 398 5.04 11.24 6.84
C THR A 398 4.90 10.95 8.33
N ASP A 399 3.69 10.71 8.81
CA ASP A 399 3.36 10.39 10.19
C ASP A 399 3.07 8.90 10.43
N ASP A 400 3.22 8.06 9.41
CA ASP A 400 3.06 6.61 9.54
C ASP A 400 4.15 6.03 10.45
N GLU A 401 3.72 5.13 11.31
CA GLU A 401 4.57 4.40 12.23
C GLU A 401 4.40 2.90 12.03
N ILE A 402 5.39 2.13 12.46
CA ILE A 402 5.19 0.67 12.52
C ILE A 402 4.14 0.36 13.59
N ALA A 403 3.17 -0.48 13.26
CA ALA A 403 2.13 -0.87 14.20
C ALA A 403 2.73 -1.61 15.41
N GLY A 404 2.31 -1.22 16.64
CA GLY A 404 2.87 -1.78 17.86
C GLY A 404 2.72 -3.30 17.99
N TYR A 405 1.73 -3.88 17.33
CA TYR A 405 1.50 -5.33 17.29
C TYR A 405 2.32 -6.05 16.21
N SER A 406 2.80 -5.38 15.14
CA SER A 406 3.54 -6.05 14.07
C SER A 406 4.80 -6.72 14.60
N SER A 407 5.04 -7.97 14.24
CA SER A 407 6.27 -8.67 14.61
C SER A 407 7.49 -8.05 13.93
N ARG A 408 8.65 -8.17 14.56
CA ARG A 408 9.94 -7.59 14.15
C ARG A 408 10.90 -8.69 13.74
N GLY A 409 11.74 -8.39 12.73
CA GLY A 409 12.86 -9.24 12.35
C GLY A 409 14.13 -9.02 13.20
N PRO A 410 15.24 -9.63 12.81
CA PRO A 410 15.39 -10.59 11.74
C PRO A 410 14.81 -11.97 12.10
N ARG A 411 14.74 -12.88 11.12
CA ARG A 411 14.52 -14.29 11.44
C ARG A 411 15.77 -14.90 12.06
N LYS A 412 15.66 -16.12 12.59
CA LYS A 412 16.78 -16.88 13.12
C LYS A 412 17.75 -17.31 12.00
N ASP A 413 19.05 -17.29 12.32
CA ASP A 413 20.12 -17.74 11.45
C ASP A 413 19.98 -19.26 11.15
N ASN A 414 19.93 -19.63 9.88
CA ASN A 414 19.87 -21.01 9.41
C ASN A 414 21.25 -21.69 9.28
N GLY A 415 22.33 -20.97 9.56
CA GLY A 415 23.70 -21.47 9.57
C GLY A 415 24.33 -21.65 8.19
N ASP A 416 23.73 -21.09 7.13
CA ASP A 416 24.29 -21.16 5.77
C ASP A 416 25.44 -20.16 5.54
N GLY A 417 25.62 -19.20 6.45
CA GLY A 417 26.66 -18.18 6.38
C GLY A 417 26.30 -17.00 5.48
N ASN A 418 25.04 -16.88 5.07
CA ASN A 418 24.52 -15.74 4.31
C ASN A 418 23.56 -14.92 5.19
N PRO A 419 24.02 -13.85 5.87
CA PRO A 419 23.17 -13.07 6.76
C PRO A 419 22.10 -12.25 6.03
N LEU A 420 22.15 -12.16 4.70
CA LEU A 420 21.20 -11.35 3.92
C LEU A 420 19.82 -12.02 3.82
N ASN A 421 19.77 -13.36 3.83
CA ASN A 421 18.50 -14.07 3.76
C ASN A 421 17.73 -14.11 5.10
N GLU A 422 18.33 -13.56 6.16
CA GLU A 422 17.72 -13.42 7.49
C GLU A 422 17.00 -12.07 7.67
N LEU A 423 17.22 -11.13 6.75
CA LEU A 423 16.71 -9.78 6.82
C LEU A 423 15.23 -9.71 6.41
N ILE A 424 14.36 -10.22 7.27
CA ILE A 424 12.91 -10.28 7.15
C ILE A 424 12.31 -9.43 8.30
N PRO A 425 11.20 -8.66 8.11
CA PRO A 425 10.35 -8.57 6.93
C PRO A 425 11.03 -7.85 5.74
N GLU A 426 10.48 -8.06 4.54
CA GLU A 426 10.94 -7.37 3.35
C GLU A 426 10.38 -5.96 3.22
N ILE A 427 9.09 -5.79 3.49
CA ILE A 427 8.39 -4.51 3.31
C ILE A 427 7.31 -4.32 4.37
N SER A 428 6.73 -3.14 4.40
CA SER A 428 5.57 -2.83 5.25
C SER A 428 4.44 -2.15 4.46
N ALA A 429 3.21 -2.31 4.95
CA ALA A 429 2.02 -1.70 4.38
C ALA A 429 0.99 -1.38 5.48
N PRO A 430 0.01 -0.50 5.25
CA PRO A 430 -1.05 -0.20 6.20
C PRO A 430 -1.84 -1.45 6.61
N GLY A 431 -1.99 -1.65 7.92
CA GLY A 431 -2.72 -2.81 8.47
C GLY A 431 -3.51 -2.48 9.74
N THR A 432 -3.64 -1.20 10.12
CA THR A 432 -4.24 -0.78 11.39
C THR A 432 -5.62 -0.17 11.19
N ASN A 433 -6.60 -0.59 12.01
CA ASN A 433 -7.99 -0.08 12.00
C ASN A 433 -8.68 -0.16 10.63
N ILE A 434 -8.50 -1.24 9.93
CA ILE A 434 -8.99 -1.44 8.56
C ILE A 434 -10.52 -1.46 8.50
N VAL A 435 -11.08 -0.88 7.45
CA VAL A 435 -12.47 -1.06 7.00
C VAL A 435 -12.45 -1.78 5.67
N GLN A 436 -13.09 -2.94 5.59
CA GLN A 436 -13.07 -3.77 4.39
C GLN A 436 -14.31 -4.67 4.31
N ALA A 437 -14.40 -5.42 3.23
CA ALA A 437 -15.51 -6.31 2.91
C ALA A 437 -15.91 -7.20 4.09
N GLU A 438 -17.21 -7.34 4.33
CA GLU A 438 -17.79 -8.12 5.41
C GLU A 438 -18.44 -9.38 4.87
N ALA A 439 -18.03 -10.55 5.37
CA ALA A 439 -18.69 -11.80 5.05
C ALA A 439 -20.08 -11.90 5.70
N CYS A 440 -20.90 -12.76 5.16
CA CYS A 440 -22.26 -13.01 5.58
C CYS A 440 -22.42 -13.31 7.09
N VAL A 441 -21.47 -13.99 7.67
CA VAL A 441 -21.51 -14.44 9.07
C VAL A 441 -21.48 -13.32 10.10
N THR A 442 -20.98 -12.13 9.76
CA THR A 442 -20.83 -11.02 10.69
C THR A 442 -21.90 -9.96 10.57
N SER A 443 -22.44 -9.70 9.40
CA SER A 443 -23.44 -8.66 9.19
C SER A 443 -24.79 -8.99 9.82
N GLY A 444 -25.11 -10.27 10.00
CA GLY A 444 -26.44 -10.73 10.39
C GLY A 444 -27.48 -10.50 9.29
N SER A 445 -27.08 -10.00 8.12
CA SER A 445 -27.92 -9.81 6.95
C SER A 445 -28.25 -11.13 6.30
N CYS A 446 -27.33 -12.08 6.36
CA CYS A 446 -27.50 -13.40 5.81
C CYS A 446 -28.31 -14.29 6.74
N ASN A 447 -29.47 -14.70 6.26
CA ASN A 447 -30.31 -15.67 6.96
C ASN A 447 -30.02 -17.11 6.56
N ASN A 448 -28.96 -17.37 5.84
CA ASN A 448 -28.63 -18.69 5.34
C ASN A 448 -27.81 -19.47 6.38
N PHE A 449 -28.36 -20.58 6.79
CA PHE A 449 -27.82 -21.44 7.83
C PHE A 449 -26.75 -22.44 7.34
N LEU A 450 -26.57 -22.52 6.01
CA LEU A 450 -25.75 -23.56 5.37
C LEU A 450 -24.75 -23.02 4.36
N GLY A 451 -24.56 -21.76 4.33
CA GLY A 451 -23.70 -21.02 3.40
C GLY A 451 -24.22 -19.61 3.30
N GLY A 452 -23.32 -18.68 3.16
CA GLY A 452 -23.67 -17.29 3.14
C GLY A 452 -24.05 -16.81 1.75
N ASP A 453 -24.79 -15.74 1.73
CA ASP A 453 -24.97 -14.87 0.58
C ASP A 453 -24.68 -13.46 1.06
N ALA A 454 -23.49 -12.97 0.75
CA ALA A 454 -23.00 -11.65 1.19
C ALA A 454 -23.50 -10.52 0.28
N SER A 455 -24.40 -10.77 -0.67
CA SER A 455 -24.87 -9.76 -1.64
C SER A 455 -25.52 -8.53 -1.02
N GLU A 456 -25.97 -8.62 0.24
CA GLU A 456 -26.55 -7.50 1.01
C GLU A 456 -25.54 -6.92 2.01
N ASN A 457 -24.30 -7.41 2.04
CA ASN A 457 -23.28 -6.96 2.95
C ASN A 457 -22.60 -5.67 2.47
N THR A 458 -21.85 -5.07 3.34
CA THR A 458 -21.17 -3.80 3.14
C THR A 458 -19.71 -3.90 3.62
N TYR A 459 -19.06 -2.78 3.71
CA TYR A 459 -17.73 -2.66 4.30
C TYR A 459 -17.85 -2.23 5.75
N THR A 460 -17.12 -2.91 6.64
CA THR A 460 -17.16 -2.63 8.08
C THR A 460 -15.75 -2.60 8.68
N GLY A 461 -15.64 -2.11 9.92
CA GLY A 461 -14.40 -2.14 10.68
C GLY A 461 -13.97 -3.57 10.97
N ARG A 462 -12.78 -3.94 10.48
CA ARG A 462 -12.23 -5.30 10.58
C ARG A 462 -11.20 -5.45 11.70
N GLY A 463 -10.68 -4.36 12.23
CA GLY A 463 -9.63 -4.36 13.23
C GLY A 463 -8.25 -4.11 12.64
N SER A 464 -7.22 -4.71 13.27
CA SER A 464 -5.83 -4.44 12.92
C SER A 464 -5.03 -5.74 12.87
N GLY A 465 -4.10 -5.85 11.92
CA GLY A 465 -3.23 -7.02 11.80
C GLY A 465 -2.33 -6.93 10.57
N THR A 466 -1.17 -7.58 10.62
CA THR A 466 -0.35 -7.87 9.43
C THR A 466 -1.16 -8.65 8.40
N SER A 467 -2.22 -9.33 8.85
CA SER A 467 -3.21 -10.00 8.00
C SER A 467 -3.89 -9.09 6.97
N TYR A 468 -3.98 -7.78 7.22
CA TYR A 468 -4.57 -6.82 6.28
C TYR A 468 -3.50 -6.12 5.43
N ALA A 469 -2.30 -5.92 5.96
CA ALA A 469 -1.17 -5.39 5.21
C ALA A 469 -0.73 -6.33 4.07
N THR A 470 -0.72 -7.62 4.34
CA THR A 470 -0.29 -8.66 3.40
C THR A 470 -1.13 -8.70 2.12
N PRO A 471 -2.47 -8.82 2.15
CA PRO A 471 -3.27 -8.86 0.93
C PRO A 471 -3.26 -7.53 0.16
N ALA A 472 -3.09 -6.40 0.83
CA ALA A 472 -2.86 -5.13 0.13
C ALA A 472 -1.60 -5.19 -0.75
N VAL A 473 -0.52 -5.81 -0.23
CA VAL A 473 0.71 -6.07 -1.00
C VAL A 473 0.46 -7.11 -2.08
N SER A 474 -0.34 -8.16 -1.84
CA SER A 474 -0.71 -9.14 -2.88
C SER A 474 -1.39 -8.46 -4.07
N GLY A 475 -2.27 -7.50 -3.83
CA GLY A 475 -2.84 -6.68 -4.89
C GLY A 475 -1.79 -5.82 -5.62
N ILE A 476 -0.81 -5.25 -4.90
CA ILE A 476 0.28 -4.49 -5.54
C ILE A 476 1.16 -5.41 -6.40
N ILE A 477 1.42 -6.64 -5.96
CA ILE A 477 2.11 -7.66 -6.76
C ILE A 477 1.34 -7.92 -8.05
N ALA A 478 0.00 -8.02 -7.99
CA ALA A 478 -0.83 -8.20 -9.17
C ALA A 478 -0.68 -7.03 -10.16
N LEU A 479 -0.63 -5.79 -9.69
CA LEU A 479 -0.36 -4.63 -10.55
C LEU A 479 1.03 -4.68 -11.21
N VAL A 480 2.05 -5.12 -10.47
CA VAL A 480 3.43 -5.29 -11.00
C VAL A 480 3.48 -6.39 -12.06
N MET A 481 2.78 -7.51 -11.84
CA MET A 481 2.71 -8.62 -12.81
C MET A 481 1.93 -8.24 -14.07
N GLU A 482 0.82 -7.50 -13.95
CA GLU A 482 0.11 -6.94 -15.09
C GLU A 482 0.99 -5.95 -15.88
N ALA A 483 1.80 -5.14 -15.19
CA ALA A 483 2.73 -4.20 -15.82
C ALA A 483 3.84 -4.91 -16.60
N ASN A 484 4.36 -6.03 -16.08
CA ASN A 484 5.44 -6.82 -16.70
C ASN A 484 5.35 -8.29 -16.30
N SER A 485 4.64 -9.07 -17.10
CA SER A 485 4.43 -10.51 -16.87
C SER A 485 5.68 -11.39 -17.09
N GLU A 486 6.80 -10.81 -17.52
CA GLU A 486 8.07 -11.55 -17.68
C GLU A 486 8.93 -11.55 -16.41
N LEU A 487 8.53 -10.79 -15.37
CA LEU A 487 9.24 -10.77 -14.09
C LEU A 487 9.07 -12.10 -13.35
N THR A 488 10.16 -12.65 -12.88
CA THR A 488 10.15 -13.82 -11.98
C THR A 488 9.74 -13.41 -10.56
N PRO A 489 9.27 -14.34 -9.69
CA PRO A 489 8.89 -14.03 -8.32
C PRO A 489 10.00 -13.30 -7.53
N LEU A 490 11.25 -13.71 -7.68
CA LEU A 490 12.38 -13.04 -7.01
C LEU A 490 12.65 -11.65 -7.57
N GLN A 491 12.48 -11.44 -8.87
CA GLN A 491 12.58 -10.09 -9.45
C GLN A 491 11.45 -9.17 -8.95
N ILE A 492 10.24 -9.68 -8.78
CA ILE A 492 9.11 -8.94 -8.19
C ILE A 492 9.44 -8.57 -6.74
N LYS A 493 9.93 -9.51 -5.93
CA LYS A 493 10.40 -9.26 -4.56
C LYS A 493 11.43 -8.11 -4.54
N GLU A 494 12.43 -8.15 -5.40
CA GLU A 494 13.45 -7.10 -5.47
C GLU A 494 12.88 -5.76 -5.99
N VAL A 495 11.95 -5.77 -6.94
CA VAL A 495 11.25 -4.54 -7.38
C VAL A 495 10.55 -3.87 -6.21
N LEU A 496 9.78 -4.62 -5.40
CA LEU A 496 9.09 -4.06 -4.23
C LEU A 496 10.08 -3.52 -3.20
N LYS A 497 11.13 -4.26 -2.85
CA LYS A 497 12.19 -3.80 -1.94
C LYS A 497 12.88 -2.53 -2.46
N HIS A 498 13.22 -2.53 -3.75
CA HIS A 498 13.96 -1.44 -4.39
C HIS A 498 13.16 -0.14 -4.46
N THR A 499 11.85 -0.21 -4.61
CA THR A 499 10.96 0.94 -4.79
C THR A 499 10.25 1.39 -3.51
N SER A 500 10.38 0.62 -2.42
CA SER A 500 9.78 0.96 -1.13
C SER A 500 10.36 2.27 -0.57
N GLU A 501 9.52 3.04 0.10
CA GLU A 501 9.94 4.24 0.81
C GLU A 501 10.65 3.87 2.10
N LEU A 502 11.97 4.09 2.15
CA LEU A 502 12.80 3.74 3.31
C LEU A 502 12.28 4.42 4.59
N ARG A 503 12.24 3.65 5.67
CA ARG A 503 11.79 4.10 6.99
C ARG A 503 12.72 3.56 8.09
N GLY A 504 12.90 4.38 9.12
CA GLY A 504 13.72 4.04 10.26
C GLY A 504 15.22 3.99 9.93
N GLU A 505 16.03 3.84 10.96
CA GLU A 505 17.47 3.64 10.81
C GLU A 505 17.76 2.17 10.47
N PRO A 506 18.79 1.88 9.65
CA PRO A 506 19.17 0.50 9.37
C PRO A 506 19.47 -0.29 10.64
N SER A 507 18.94 -1.49 10.75
CA SER A 507 19.11 -2.35 11.95
C SER A 507 20.32 -3.26 11.89
N ALA A 508 20.86 -3.53 10.68
CA ALA A 508 22.04 -4.36 10.46
C ALA A 508 22.94 -3.72 9.37
N PRO A 509 23.45 -2.49 9.57
CA PRO A 509 24.15 -1.73 8.52
C PRO A 509 25.44 -2.37 8.03
N GLU A 510 26.03 -3.28 8.77
CA GLU A 510 27.19 -4.08 8.36
C GLU A 510 26.83 -5.20 7.39
N VAL A 511 25.57 -5.62 7.35
CA VAL A 511 25.02 -6.63 6.46
C VAL A 511 24.32 -5.97 5.28
N ASP A 512 23.34 -5.12 5.57
CA ASP A 512 22.59 -4.33 4.60
C ASP A 512 22.29 -2.94 5.19
N PRO A 513 22.83 -1.87 4.57
CA PRO A 513 22.65 -0.51 5.07
C PRO A 513 21.26 0.10 4.79
N TYR A 514 20.30 -0.67 4.28
CA TYR A 514 18.97 -0.20 3.90
C TYR A 514 17.84 -0.93 4.62
N TRP A 515 18.13 -2.08 5.22
CA TRP A 515 17.12 -2.87 5.91
C TRP A 515 16.88 -2.38 7.34
N ASN A 516 15.61 -2.27 7.71
CA ASN A 516 15.15 -1.99 9.08
C ASN A 516 14.33 -3.16 9.61
N ARG A 517 14.56 -3.57 10.87
CA ARG A 517 13.88 -4.73 11.47
C ARG A 517 12.37 -4.57 11.61
N GLU A 518 11.85 -3.34 11.56
CA GLU A 518 10.44 -3.01 11.72
C GLU A 518 9.74 -2.88 10.37
N PHE A 519 10.31 -2.05 9.48
CA PHE A 519 9.71 -1.69 8.19
C PHE A 519 10.21 -2.54 7.02
N GLY A 520 11.18 -3.42 7.25
CA GLY A 520 11.89 -4.06 6.14
C GLY A 520 12.72 -3.05 5.34
N TYR A 521 12.62 -3.10 4.02
CA TYR A 521 13.22 -2.11 3.11
C TYR A 521 12.36 -0.83 2.99
N GLY A 522 11.26 -0.75 3.74
CA GLY A 522 10.42 0.43 3.83
C GLY A 522 8.94 0.15 3.58
N MET A 523 8.19 1.23 3.44
CA MET A 523 6.77 1.18 3.11
C MET A 523 6.58 0.98 1.61
N VAL A 524 5.76 0.01 1.23
CA VAL A 524 5.51 -0.32 -0.19
C VAL A 524 4.98 0.89 -0.97
N ASP A 525 5.40 1.03 -2.22
CA ASP A 525 4.98 2.09 -3.14
C ASP A 525 4.52 1.46 -4.47
N ALA A 526 3.22 1.35 -4.65
CA ALA A 526 2.63 0.70 -5.81
C ALA A 526 2.99 1.42 -7.12
N LEU A 527 2.94 2.76 -7.13
CA LEU A 527 3.26 3.54 -8.32
C LEU A 527 4.72 3.34 -8.73
N ALA A 528 5.66 3.48 -7.79
CA ALA A 528 7.08 3.32 -8.09
C ALA A 528 7.42 1.89 -8.54
N SER A 529 6.77 0.87 -7.94
CA SER A 529 6.96 -0.53 -8.33
C SER A 529 6.48 -0.80 -9.76
N VAL A 530 5.32 -0.30 -10.11
CA VAL A 530 4.75 -0.44 -11.45
C VAL A 530 5.56 0.35 -12.50
N GLU A 531 5.99 1.58 -12.19
CA GLU A 531 6.83 2.38 -13.09
C GLU A 531 8.15 1.68 -13.39
N LEU A 532 8.79 1.07 -12.39
CA LEU A 532 10.00 0.28 -12.59
C LEU A 532 9.73 -0.97 -13.44
N ALA A 533 8.65 -1.70 -13.17
CA ALA A 533 8.25 -2.88 -13.95
C ALA A 533 8.02 -2.54 -15.43
N ILE A 534 7.31 -1.43 -15.72
CA ILE A 534 7.11 -0.92 -17.07
C ILE A 534 8.45 -0.55 -17.72
N PHE A 535 9.33 0.15 -16.98
CA PHE A 535 10.65 0.51 -17.50
C PHE A 535 11.46 -0.71 -17.92
N LEU A 536 11.51 -1.75 -17.09
CA LEU A 536 12.24 -2.99 -17.36
C LEU A 536 11.70 -3.70 -18.61
N ARG A 537 10.38 -3.78 -18.76
CA ARG A 537 9.71 -4.32 -19.95
C ARG A 537 10.06 -3.52 -21.19
N ASP A 538 9.82 -2.21 -21.17
CA ASP A 538 9.92 -1.34 -22.34
C ASP A 538 11.37 -1.13 -22.81
N SER A 539 12.33 -1.20 -21.87
CA SER A 539 13.76 -1.17 -22.18
C SER A 539 14.33 -2.53 -22.60
N GLY A 540 13.55 -3.63 -22.43
CA GLY A 540 13.98 -5.00 -22.70
C GLY A 540 15.02 -5.52 -21.72
N GLN A 541 15.08 -4.94 -20.50
CA GLN A 541 16.06 -5.32 -19.48
C GLN A 541 15.58 -6.45 -18.57
N THR A 542 14.30 -6.81 -18.57
CA THR A 542 13.71 -7.82 -17.67
C THR A 542 14.54 -9.10 -17.59
N GLY A 543 14.91 -9.67 -18.74
CA GLY A 543 15.68 -10.91 -18.80
C GLY A 543 17.14 -10.80 -18.36
N SER A 544 17.65 -9.59 -18.13
CA SER A 544 19.03 -9.33 -17.68
C SER A 544 19.12 -9.01 -16.19
N ILE A 545 17.98 -8.86 -15.51
CA ILE A 545 17.96 -8.59 -14.06
C ILE A 545 18.33 -9.85 -13.29
N ASP A 546 19.39 -9.77 -12.52
CA ASP A 546 19.78 -10.78 -11.52
C ASP A 546 19.31 -10.27 -10.14
N PRO A 547 18.31 -10.91 -9.52
CA PRO A 547 17.77 -10.48 -8.24
C PRO A 547 18.77 -10.62 -7.08
N THR A 548 19.88 -11.34 -7.28
CA THR A 548 20.93 -11.48 -6.26
C THR A 548 21.95 -10.35 -6.29
N LEU A 549 21.92 -9.48 -7.31
CA LEU A 549 22.77 -8.30 -7.39
C LEU A 549 22.06 -7.09 -6.85
N GLN A 550 22.70 -6.35 -5.98
CA GLN A 550 22.14 -5.16 -5.35
C GLN A 550 22.91 -3.90 -5.76
N SER A 551 22.18 -2.84 -6.05
CA SER A 551 22.71 -1.48 -6.22
C SER A 551 21.71 -0.49 -5.66
N HIS A 552 22.16 0.32 -4.70
CA HIS A 552 21.32 1.33 -4.05
C HIS A 552 22.01 2.69 -4.07
N GLY A 553 21.21 3.73 -4.29
CA GLY A 553 21.67 5.10 -4.22
C GLY A 553 21.84 5.55 -2.77
N LEU A 554 22.90 6.31 -2.49
CA LEU A 554 23.15 6.88 -1.18
C LEU A 554 23.05 8.41 -1.20
N ASN A 555 23.74 9.08 -2.14
CA ASN A 555 23.79 10.53 -2.16
C ASN A 555 24.03 11.10 -3.57
N LEU A 556 23.42 12.25 -3.84
CA LEU A 556 23.69 13.08 -4.99
C LEU A 556 24.06 14.49 -4.50
N THR A 557 25.27 14.97 -4.85
CA THR A 557 25.64 16.37 -4.67
C THR A 557 25.95 16.98 -6.02
N GLN A 558 25.41 18.18 -6.27
CA GLN A 558 25.66 18.92 -7.49
C GLN A 558 26.14 20.33 -7.12
N THR A 559 27.43 20.57 -7.36
CA THR A 559 28.08 21.87 -7.18
C THR A 559 28.89 22.18 -8.46
N ASP A 560 30.19 22.40 -8.36
CA ASP A 560 31.08 22.50 -9.53
C ASP A 560 31.25 21.15 -10.26
N VAL A 561 30.94 20.06 -9.57
CA VAL A 561 30.87 18.70 -10.09
C VAL A 561 29.59 18.02 -9.60
N ILE A 562 29.10 17.07 -10.38
CA ILE A 562 28.05 16.15 -9.99
C ILE A 562 28.76 14.94 -9.38
N ASN A 563 28.47 14.64 -8.12
CA ASN A 563 28.98 13.47 -7.43
C ASN A 563 27.81 12.62 -6.94
N ILE A 564 27.71 11.40 -7.48
CA ILE A 564 26.71 10.41 -7.12
C ILE A 564 27.43 9.29 -6.39
N THR A 565 26.87 8.82 -5.29
CA THR A 565 27.42 7.71 -4.51
C THR A 565 26.33 6.70 -4.19
N GLY A 566 26.72 5.47 -3.97
CA GLY A 566 25.82 4.41 -3.55
C GLY A 566 26.59 3.16 -3.14
N HIS A 567 25.83 2.14 -2.72
CA HIS A 567 26.37 0.83 -2.37
C HIS A 567 25.97 -0.19 -3.41
N ALA A 568 26.84 -1.18 -3.60
CA ALA A 568 26.53 -2.38 -4.39
C ALA A 568 27.13 -3.61 -3.70
N TRP A 569 26.48 -4.77 -3.90
CA TRP A 569 26.97 -6.09 -3.45
C TRP A 569 26.21 -7.22 -4.15
N GLY A 570 26.71 -8.44 -3.99
CA GLY A 570 26.02 -9.65 -4.42
C GLY A 570 25.57 -10.49 -3.24
N GLN A 571 24.34 -10.96 -3.25
CA GLN A 571 23.77 -11.84 -2.21
C GLN A 571 24.27 -13.30 -2.33
N ALA A 572 24.62 -13.74 -3.53
CA ALA A 572 25.08 -15.09 -3.79
C ALA A 572 26.46 -15.16 -4.45
N GLY A 573 27.01 -14.02 -4.88
CA GLY A 573 28.28 -13.93 -5.57
C GLY A 573 28.84 -12.51 -5.57
N SER A 574 29.97 -12.30 -6.25
CA SER A 574 30.59 -10.99 -6.36
C SER A 574 29.97 -10.18 -7.52
N VAL A 575 30.07 -8.87 -7.40
CA VAL A 575 29.82 -7.91 -8.47
C VAL A 575 31.10 -7.80 -9.33
N ASP A 576 31.00 -7.86 -10.65
CA ASP A 576 32.16 -7.62 -11.51
C ASP A 576 32.52 -6.13 -11.55
N ARG A 577 31.48 -5.27 -11.69
CA ARG A 577 31.62 -3.82 -11.79
C ARG A 577 30.29 -3.12 -11.49
N VAL A 578 30.35 -1.84 -11.24
CA VAL A 578 29.19 -0.93 -11.25
C VAL A 578 29.31 -0.07 -12.50
N GLU A 579 28.25 0.01 -13.28
CA GLU A 579 28.20 0.75 -14.53
C GLU A 579 27.17 1.88 -14.44
N TYR A 580 27.47 2.97 -15.13
CA TYR A 580 26.53 4.08 -15.27
C TYR A 580 26.49 4.58 -16.71
N ARG A 581 25.36 5.19 -17.07
CA ARG A 581 25.20 5.95 -18.32
C ARG A 581 24.41 7.23 -18.09
N VAL A 582 24.62 8.21 -18.96
CA VAL A 582 23.83 9.45 -19.00
C VAL A 582 22.86 9.37 -20.17
N GLY A 583 21.58 9.35 -19.90
CA GLY A 583 20.54 9.15 -20.90
C GLY A 583 20.73 7.87 -21.71
N SER A 584 20.73 7.98 -23.03
CA SER A 584 21.00 6.86 -23.95
C SER A 584 22.48 6.72 -24.36
N GLY A 585 23.39 7.36 -23.61
CA GLY A 585 24.83 7.31 -23.87
C GLY A 585 25.44 5.94 -23.62
N PRO A 586 26.76 5.78 -23.85
CA PRO A 586 27.46 4.55 -23.56
C PRO A 586 27.56 4.30 -22.06
N TRP A 587 27.70 3.02 -21.68
CA TRP A 587 28.01 2.61 -20.33
C TRP A 587 29.46 2.94 -19.98
N HIS A 588 29.67 3.40 -18.75
CA HIS A 588 30.96 3.70 -18.15
C HIS A 588 31.06 3.02 -16.80
N GLU A 589 32.25 2.60 -16.42
CA GLU A 589 32.49 2.02 -15.11
C GLU A 589 32.59 3.12 -14.04
N ALA A 590 31.93 2.91 -12.89
CA ALA A 590 32.04 3.75 -11.72
C ALA A 590 33.40 3.57 -11.02
N THR A 591 33.73 4.47 -10.10
CA THR A 591 34.91 4.34 -9.24
C THR A 591 34.51 3.80 -7.88
N TYR A 592 35.44 3.14 -7.17
CA TYR A 592 35.18 2.49 -5.89
C TYR A 592 36.08 3.03 -4.80
N SER A 593 35.52 3.17 -3.57
CA SER A 593 36.30 3.41 -2.36
C SER A 593 36.64 2.07 -1.72
N ASP A 594 37.96 1.80 -1.53
CA ASP A 594 38.44 0.57 -0.93
C ASP A 594 37.85 -0.72 -1.55
N PRO A 595 38.07 -0.94 -2.87
CA PRO A 595 37.49 -2.12 -3.52
C PRO A 595 37.98 -3.38 -2.83
N PRO A 596 37.07 -4.26 -2.36
CA PRO A 596 37.48 -5.58 -1.85
C PRO A 596 38.17 -6.40 -2.96
N GLY A 597 38.94 -7.40 -2.59
CA GLY A 597 39.61 -8.26 -3.55
C GLY A 597 38.62 -9.03 -4.45
N GLU A 598 37.43 -9.32 -3.94
CA GLU A 598 36.21 -9.69 -4.67
C GLU A 598 35.17 -8.63 -4.37
N LEU A 599 34.65 -7.97 -5.40
CA LEU A 599 33.71 -6.87 -5.21
C LEU A 599 32.38 -7.38 -4.66
N GLY A 600 32.04 -6.96 -3.42
CA GLY A 600 30.70 -7.07 -2.87
C GLY A 600 30.12 -8.46 -2.68
N ALA A 601 30.93 -9.52 -2.55
CA ALA A 601 30.41 -10.82 -2.14
C ALA A 601 29.92 -10.75 -0.69
N LEU A 602 28.61 -10.73 -0.49
CA LEU A 602 27.91 -10.60 0.81
C LEU A 602 28.30 -9.36 1.63
N THR A 603 28.95 -8.37 1.04
CA THR A 603 29.41 -7.18 1.75
C THR A 603 29.24 -5.94 0.89
N PRO A 604 28.42 -4.96 1.30
CA PRO A 604 28.24 -3.72 0.58
C PRO A 604 29.56 -2.95 0.44
N PHE A 605 29.84 -2.45 -0.75
CA PHE A 605 30.95 -1.54 -1.02
C PHE A 605 30.46 -0.24 -1.65
N LEU A 606 31.20 0.84 -1.42
CA LEU A 606 30.83 2.17 -1.88
C LEU A 606 31.35 2.43 -3.29
N TRP A 607 30.46 2.85 -4.19
CA TRP A 607 30.78 3.31 -5.53
C TRP A 607 30.53 4.82 -5.70
N HIS A 608 31.22 5.42 -6.69
CA HIS A 608 31.15 6.84 -7.00
C HIS A 608 31.06 7.05 -8.52
N VAL A 609 30.17 7.97 -8.93
CA VAL A 609 30.11 8.53 -10.27
C VAL A 609 30.36 10.03 -10.16
N ILE A 610 31.38 10.52 -10.86
CA ILE A 610 31.76 11.95 -10.86
C ILE A 610 31.62 12.46 -12.31
N LEU A 611 30.78 13.48 -12.50
CA LEU A 611 30.54 14.10 -13.80
C LEU A 611 30.82 15.61 -13.73
N ASP A 612 31.38 16.16 -14.80
CA ASP A 612 31.48 17.62 -14.98
C ASP A 612 30.16 18.12 -15.61
N PRO A 613 29.36 18.95 -14.92
CA PRO A 613 28.10 19.47 -15.46
C PRO A 613 28.30 20.28 -16.76
N LYS A 614 29.51 20.77 -17.02
CA LYS A 614 29.87 21.51 -18.23
C LYS A 614 30.11 20.62 -19.44
N GLU A 615 30.33 19.31 -19.22
CA GLU A 615 30.44 18.33 -20.31
C GLU A 615 29.08 17.79 -20.72
N LEU A 616 28.03 18.02 -19.92
CA LEU A 616 26.66 17.70 -20.24
C LEU A 616 26.01 18.86 -21.01
N GLU A 617 25.07 18.54 -21.91
CA GLU A 617 24.25 19.56 -22.55
C GLU A 617 23.46 20.35 -21.49
N GLU A 618 23.11 21.61 -21.79
CA GLU A 618 22.29 22.41 -20.85
C GLU A 618 20.90 21.79 -20.70
N GLY A 619 20.49 21.49 -19.47
CA GLY A 619 19.20 20.92 -19.13
C GLY A 619 19.28 19.70 -18.22
N GLN A 620 18.14 19.01 -18.05
CA GLN A 620 18.03 17.84 -17.20
C GLN A 620 18.50 16.57 -17.93
N HIS A 621 19.21 15.72 -17.21
CA HIS A 621 19.70 14.43 -17.67
C HIS A 621 19.40 13.37 -16.61
N ILE A 622 19.14 12.14 -17.06
CA ILE A 622 19.02 10.98 -16.18
C ILE A 622 20.35 10.21 -16.20
N VAL A 623 20.87 9.95 -15.04
CA VAL A 623 22.00 9.02 -14.85
C VAL A 623 21.42 7.71 -14.32
N GLU A 624 21.62 6.65 -15.07
CA GLU A 624 21.23 5.29 -14.73
C GLU A 624 22.47 4.54 -14.22
N VAL A 625 22.36 3.84 -13.08
CA VAL A 625 23.46 3.10 -12.45
C VAL A 625 22.99 1.72 -12.07
N HIS A 626 23.80 0.70 -12.31
CA HIS A 626 23.54 -0.66 -11.85
C HIS A 626 24.85 -1.42 -11.54
N ALA A 627 24.75 -2.44 -10.70
CA ALA A 627 25.83 -3.41 -10.50
C ALA A 627 25.71 -4.53 -11.54
N SER A 628 26.82 -5.02 -12.06
CA SER A 628 26.86 -6.05 -13.11
C SER A 628 27.72 -7.25 -12.72
N SER A 629 27.29 -8.43 -13.15
CA SER A 629 28.06 -9.67 -13.13
C SER A 629 27.84 -10.44 -14.42
N GLY A 630 28.89 -10.61 -15.24
CA GLY A 630 28.75 -11.13 -16.60
C GLY A 630 27.85 -10.26 -17.47
N ASP A 631 26.80 -10.86 -18.02
CA ASP A 631 25.78 -10.20 -18.85
C ASP A 631 24.52 -9.77 -18.05
N SER A 632 24.48 -10.09 -16.75
CA SER A 632 23.37 -9.76 -15.84
C SER A 632 23.68 -8.52 -15.01
N HIS A 633 22.64 -7.87 -14.52
CA HIS A 633 22.79 -6.68 -13.68
C HIS A 633 21.68 -6.57 -12.63
N SER A 634 21.93 -5.77 -11.59
CA SER A 634 20.95 -5.41 -10.57
C SER A 634 19.81 -4.55 -11.15
N LEU A 635 18.78 -4.32 -10.37
CA LEU A 635 17.84 -3.25 -10.65
C LEU A 635 18.56 -1.91 -10.78
N PRO A 636 18.16 -1.05 -11.74
CA PRO A 636 18.80 0.24 -11.95
C PRO A 636 18.39 1.28 -10.89
N VAL A 637 19.35 2.14 -10.55
CA VAL A 637 19.11 3.35 -9.76
C VAL A 637 19.17 4.55 -10.70
N PHE A 638 18.24 5.49 -10.54
CA PHE A 638 18.14 6.68 -11.38
C PHE A 638 18.42 7.96 -10.60
N TYR A 639 19.15 8.88 -11.24
CA TYR A 639 19.41 10.21 -10.71
C TYR A 639 19.11 11.26 -11.75
N GLU A 640 18.38 12.30 -11.34
CA GLU A 640 18.18 13.48 -12.16
C GLU A 640 19.29 14.49 -11.87
N VAL A 641 20.04 14.90 -12.89
CA VAL A 641 21.14 15.84 -12.78
C VAL A 641 20.99 16.97 -13.81
N THR A 642 21.56 18.13 -13.54
CA THR A 642 21.48 19.30 -14.43
C THR A 642 22.81 19.53 -15.12
N GLY A 643 22.81 19.53 -16.45
CA GLY A 643 23.93 19.97 -17.27
C GLY A 643 23.95 21.48 -17.42
N GLU A 644 25.16 22.09 -17.41
CA GLU A 644 25.33 23.54 -17.54
C GLU A 644 25.64 24.00 -18.97
N GLY A 645 25.96 23.09 -19.87
CA GLY A 645 26.38 23.41 -21.23
C GLY A 645 27.70 24.19 -21.28
N GLY A 646 28.65 23.78 -22.05
CA GLY A 646 29.94 24.51 -22.14
C GLY A 646 31.03 23.74 -22.86
N GLY A 647 30.84 22.43 -22.99
CA GLY A 647 31.72 21.54 -23.72
C GLY A 647 31.61 21.76 -25.23
N ALA A 648 32.73 21.68 -25.96
CA ALA A 648 32.77 21.78 -27.42
C ALA A 648 31.90 20.67 -27.99
N SER A 649 30.84 21.05 -28.71
CA SER A 649 29.88 20.15 -29.34
C SER A 649 30.57 19.04 -30.13
N SER A 650 30.65 17.84 -29.58
CA SER A 650 30.72 16.65 -30.40
C SER A 650 29.33 16.54 -31.02
N ARG A 651 29.26 16.57 -32.34
CA ARG A 651 28.02 16.45 -33.12
C ARG A 651 27.35 15.10 -32.78
N GLY A 652 26.59 15.09 -31.70
CA GLY A 652 25.71 14.02 -31.30
C GLY A 652 24.34 14.19 -31.93
N ILE A 653 23.68 13.11 -32.14
CA ILE A 653 22.34 12.95 -32.71
C ILE A 653 21.33 13.82 -31.96
N PRO A 654 20.38 14.46 -32.64
CA PRO A 654 19.47 15.42 -31.96
C PRO A 654 18.64 14.77 -30.85
N THR A 655 18.52 15.48 -29.74
CA THR A 655 17.75 15.24 -28.54
C THR A 655 16.28 14.80 -28.71
N ALA A 656 15.83 14.63 -29.95
CA ALA A 656 14.51 14.09 -30.27
C ALA A 656 14.33 12.60 -29.93
N ALA A 657 15.42 11.86 -29.66
CA ALA A 657 15.35 10.43 -29.32
C ALA A 657 15.31 10.17 -27.79
N LEU A 658 15.86 11.09 -26.98
CA LEU A 658 15.77 10.99 -25.52
C LEU A 658 14.35 11.25 -25.00
N GLY A 659 13.61 12.09 -25.71
CA GLY A 659 12.18 12.26 -25.47
C GLY A 659 11.36 11.00 -25.72
N LEU A 660 11.93 9.93 -26.30
CA LEU A 660 11.11 8.78 -26.70
C LEU A 660 10.99 7.72 -25.58
N VAL A 661 11.99 7.52 -24.75
CA VAL A 661 11.91 6.53 -23.64
C VAL A 661 11.19 7.12 -22.44
N VAL A 662 11.51 8.35 -22.08
CA VAL A 662 10.74 9.11 -21.07
C VAL A 662 9.39 9.59 -21.65
N LEU A 663 9.26 9.88 -22.96
CA LEU A 663 8.01 10.21 -23.64
C LEU A 663 7.18 8.98 -24.06
N VAL A 664 7.69 7.77 -24.03
CA VAL A 664 6.83 6.58 -24.16
C VAL A 664 6.12 6.33 -22.83
N ALA A 665 6.80 6.41 -21.69
CA ALA A 665 6.13 6.42 -20.39
C ALA A 665 5.24 7.67 -20.22
N MET A 666 5.67 8.86 -20.68
CA MET A 666 4.89 10.10 -20.62
C MET A 666 3.90 10.28 -21.76
N GLY A 667 4.12 9.70 -22.92
CA GLY A 667 3.22 9.74 -24.06
C GLY A 667 1.93 8.99 -23.78
N TRP A 668 1.99 7.93 -22.98
CA TRP A 668 0.82 7.22 -22.47
C TRP A 668 0.08 8.05 -21.42
N ALA A 669 0.75 8.63 -20.45
CA ALA A 669 0.14 9.53 -19.47
C ALA A 669 -0.47 10.77 -20.16
N GLY A 670 0.21 11.35 -21.14
CA GLY A 670 -0.30 12.47 -21.94
C GLY A 670 -1.47 12.11 -22.85
N SER A 671 -1.54 10.89 -23.36
CA SER A 671 -2.65 10.41 -24.19
C SER A 671 -3.90 10.14 -23.35
N LEU A 672 -3.73 9.64 -22.14
CA LEU A 672 -4.83 9.44 -21.15
C LEU A 672 -5.38 10.78 -20.64
N VAL A 673 -4.52 11.76 -20.38
CA VAL A 673 -4.96 13.12 -20.02
C VAL A 673 -5.69 13.80 -21.17
N LEU A 674 -5.27 13.61 -22.42
CA LEU A 674 -5.96 14.14 -23.60
C LEU A 674 -7.28 13.41 -23.90
N ALA A 675 -7.38 12.10 -23.58
CA ALA A 675 -8.63 11.36 -23.68
C ALA A 675 -9.65 11.79 -22.62
N ARG A 676 -9.19 12.12 -21.40
CA ARG A 676 -10.06 12.66 -20.33
C ARG A 676 -10.42 14.15 -20.47
N MET A 677 -9.70 14.89 -21.33
CA MET A 677 -10.03 16.29 -21.66
C MET A 677 -11.05 16.43 -22.80
N ARG A 678 -11.53 15.34 -23.37
CA ARG A 678 -12.71 15.35 -24.23
C ARG A 678 -13.93 15.62 -23.35
N SER A 679 -14.61 16.72 -23.61
CA SER A 679 -15.80 17.10 -22.87
C SER A 679 -16.91 16.05 -23.07
N PRO A 680 -17.78 15.84 -22.08
CA PRO A 680 -18.95 14.95 -22.20
C PRO A 680 -19.83 15.23 -23.42
N ASP A 681 -19.83 16.46 -23.92
CA ASP A 681 -20.61 16.91 -25.08
C ASP A 681 -20.11 16.33 -26.44
N GLU A 682 -18.88 15.79 -26.52
CA GLU A 682 -18.37 15.14 -27.74
C GLU A 682 -18.72 13.63 -27.79
N GLU A 683 -19.00 13.01 -26.64
CA GLU A 683 -19.38 11.60 -26.56
C GLU A 683 -20.90 11.43 -26.80
N GLU A 684 -21.71 12.36 -26.37
CA GLU A 684 -23.16 12.38 -26.65
C GLU A 684 -23.44 12.60 -28.15
N ALA A 685 -22.60 13.39 -28.83
CA ALA A 685 -22.69 13.62 -30.28
C ALA A 685 -22.24 12.42 -31.14
N ALA A 686 -21.43 11.52 -30.59
CA ALA A 686 -21.00 10.29 -31.28
C ALA A 686 -22.04 9.15 -31.15
N ILE A 687 -22.74 9.09 -30.02
CA ILE A 687 -23.79 8.11 -29.77
C ILE A 687 -25.06 8.41 -30.58
N ASP A 688 -25.40 9.70 -30.77
CA ASP A 688 -26.52 10.11 -31.59
C ASP A 688 -26.30 9.92 -33.12
N ALA A 689 -25.05 9.75 -33.54
CA ALA A 689 -24.74 9.50 -34.96
C ALA A 689 -24.81 8.00 -35.35
N GLU A 690 -24.74 7.08 -34.42
CA GLU A 690 -24.86 5.63 -34.65
C GLU A 690 -26.31 5.11 -34.57
N LEU A 691 -27.26 5.94 -34.11
CA LEU A 691 -28.67 5.56 -33.98
C LEU A 691 -29.57 6.02 -35.16
N VAL A 692 -29.01 6.53 -36.24
CA VAL A 692 -29.74 7.06 -37.41
C VAL A 692 -29.29 6.43 -38.73
N ASP A 693 -28.86 5.18 -38.72
CA ASP A 693 -28.79 4.37 -39.97
C ASP A 693 -29.35 2.96 -39.75
#